data_3e78cf5c7432af695014c2004c01d300
#
_entry.id   3e78cf5c7432af695014c2004c01d300
#
_cell.length_a   1.000
_cell.length_b   1.000
_cell.length_c   1.000
_cell.angle_alpha   90.00
_cell.angle_beta   90.00
_cell.angle_gamma   90.00
#
_symmetry.space_group_name_H-M   'P 1'
#
loop_
_entity.id
_entity.type
_entity.pdbx_description
1 polymer ?
#
loop_
_entity_poly.entity_id
_entity_poly.type
_entity_poly.pdbx_seq_one_letter_code
_entity_poly.pdbx_strand_id
1 'polypeptide(L)'
;MNTQISRFVYVALAILGMQTIEVQAQGITEHIVPILPPGVVFDGEVSPDEYAGAIALDLQYEIQPGTNTPAPYSSKGYVFRTEEALIVGFICQFDPENFRANRGLRDDVWEDDFIGMALDVYGDTRNMVFLGANPYAVQLDIRKNNPATARDDEFDLSYDMNYETKALIGDSVYSVEMVVPFNSIQFGSAPKQRWKFCFFRQTYVQGQQVNVQTYKVDRSNPCNDCLYDHVLILDDIKPSLRRQFIPYVFTATQPGGSAQLKAGGSAFVALSAATSVEAAILPDFSQVEADVAQVTVNSAFALFYPERRPFFIEGSDLLESRLKYAYTRTISQPWALSKINYQSQDLRIYILSGVDQNSPYLVPGENYSSYGSSGSNWSTILRAEHPMKNASSFGVLTTHRMFTQGGYGHTLAADVEYALPGNWRVRGEVARSETLEPESDWIDGGEGFNGHTAALDGERFNGYSGYASLRRNTTHWNTRLDYMVLSPNFQAQMGFEPRNNFRRYELGNSLNFFPNGKMIKRYGMYAEASLYENFEHVVKEKSVQSFAWLQLAGNLTARMFGKYRWEENYLGITYHDLYSLNVGMNWSPSVAFSAEANHLRGRTLAYNESVIRLGWNAETNLNITLQAAGRFKWSHSLNKVSLRELSDPSQFIYNGYLYQTVLNANANQAMGLRLVFQVDNFSEQILFQPLLQYRPSAFGLFYVGGLYNAQGWQAYLKWQQQIG
;
A
#
# COMPACT_ATOMS: atom_id res chain seq x y z
N MET A 1 40.12 8.15 -9.04
CA MET A 1 38.72 8.24 -8.61
C MET A 1 38.09 9.65 -8.68
N ASN A 2 38.88 10.74 -8.67
CA ASN A 2 38.32 12.10 -8.69
C ASN A 2 38.00 12.70 -10.08
N THR A 3 38.36 12.06 -11.19
CA THR A 3 38.17 12.60 -12.54
C THR A 3 36.94 12.08 -13.27
N GLN A 4 36.34 11.00 -12.83
CA GLN A 4 35.11 10.48 -13.44
C GLN A 4 33.85 11.11 -12.83
N ILE A 5 33.83 11.41 -11.52
CA ILE A 5 32.70 12.08 -10.86
C ILE A 5 32.51 13.49 -11.40
N SER A 6 33.61 14.23 -11.70
CA SER A 6 33.53 15.58 -12.25
C SER A 6 32.91 15.61 -13.66
N ARG A 7 33.13 14.62 -14.49
CA ARG A 7 32.54 14.54 -15.84
C ARG A 7 31.03 14.25 -15.82
N PHE A 8 30.54 13.47 -14.86
CA PHE A 8 29.10 13.22 -14.68
C PHE A 8 28.35 14.46 -14.20
N VAL A 9 28.95 15.24 -13.29
CA VAL A 9 28.36 16.49 -12.79
C VAL A 9 28.28 17.56 -13.90
N TYR A 10 29.27 17.65 -14.79
CA TYR A 10 29.24 18.61 -15.90
C TYR A 10 28.27 18.24 -17.02
N VAL A 11 28.01 16.95 -17.25
CA VAL A 11 26.96 16.50 -18.19
C VAL A 11 25.57 16.76 -17.62
N ALA A 12 25.36 16.59 -16.30
CA ALA A 12 24.09 16.92 -15.64
C ALA A 12 23.80 18.42 -15.65
N LEU A 13 24.82 19.28 -15.52
CA LEU A 13 24.69 20.75 -15.57
C LEU A 13 24.51 21.31 -17.00
N ALA A 14 24.99 20.63 -18.02
CA ALA A 14 24.81 21.06 -19.42
C ALA A 14 23.39 20.77 -19.97
N ILE A 15 22.64 19.89 -19.37
CA ILE A 15 21.23 19.59 -19.71
C ILE A 15 20.26 20.62 -19.08
N LEU A 16 20.70 21.40 -18.11
CA LEU A 16 19.91 22.42 -17.39
C LEU A 16 19.67 23.74 -18.14
N GLY A 17 20.14 23.86 -19.37
CA GLY A 17 20.00 25.07 -20.20
C GLY A 17 18.75 25.10 -21.08
N MET A 18 17.59 24.63 -20.66
CA MET A 18 16.35 24.68 -21.45
C MET A 18 15.20 25.37 -20.76
N GLN A 19 14.86 26.52 -21.33
CA GLN A 19 13.57 27.23 -21.37
C GLN A 19 12.63 27.04 -20.16
N THR A 20 12.42 28.12 -19.45
CA THR A 20 11.28 28.35 -18.56
C THR A 20 9.99 28.32 -19.36
N ILE A 21 9.31 27.18 -19.35
CA ILE A 21 7.90 27.14 -19.69
C ILE A 21 7.17 27.64 -18.44
N GLU A 22 6.53 28.79 -18.55
CA GLU A 22 5.60 29.28 -17.56
C GLU A 22 4.46 28.25 -17.45
N VAL A 23 4.45 27.49 -16.38
CA VAL A 23 3.26 26.73 -15.96
C VAL A 23 2.24 27.78 -15.58
N GLN A 24 1.19 27.97 -16.36
CA GLN A 24 0.02 28.74 -15.96
C GLN A 24 -0.54 28.04 -14.70
N ALA A 25 -0.39 28.68 -13.56
CA ALA A 25 -1.04 28.27 -12.33
C ALA A 25 -2.56 28.30 -12.61
N GLN A 26 -3.22 27.15 -12.56
CA GLN A 26 -4.68 27.10 -12.49
C GLN A 26 -5.10 27.97 -11.31
N GLY A 27 -6.07 28.87 -11.51
CA GLY A 27 -6.53 29.79 -10.47
C GLY A 27 -7.15 28.97 -9.33
N ILE A 28 -6.64 29.12 -8.12
CA ILE A 28 -7.21 28.50 -6.91
C ILE A 28 -8.50 29.21 -6.58
N THR A 29 -9.60 28.48 -6.45
CA THR A 29 -10.90 28.97 -6.02
C THR A 29 -11.10 28.69 -4.53
N GLU A 30 -11.19 29.73 -3.74
CA GLU A 30 -11.44 29.63 -2.30
C GLU A 30 -12.93 29.69 -1.99
N HIS A 31 -13.40 28.79 -1.14
CA HIS A 31 -14.78 28.69 -0.73
C HIS A 31 -14.87 28.81 0.81
N ILE A 32 -15.51 29.86 1.30
CA ILE A 32 -15.85 29.94 2.72
C ILE A 32 -16.97 28.94 2.98
N VAL A 33 -16.73 27.96 3.86
CA VAL A 33 -17.70 26.90 4.13
C VAL A 33 -18.86 27.45 4.95
N PRO A 34 -20.09 27.48 4.41
CA PRO A 34 -21.26 27.99 5.10
C PRO A 34 -21.69 27.06 6.25
N ILE A 35 -22.32 27.62 7.26
CA ILE A 35 -22.93 26.87 8.37
C ILE A 35 -24.19 26.19 7.84
N LEU A 36 -24.40 24.93 8.23
CA LEU A 36 -25.58 24.15 7.88
C LEU A 36 -26.86 24.89 8.34
N PRO A 37 -27.80 25.20 7.42
CA PRO A 37 -29.04 25.85 7.79
C PRO A 37 -29.96 24.92 8.59
N PRO A 38 -30.86 25.46 9.45
CA PRO A 38 -31.88 24.64 10.09
C PRO A 38 -32.80 24.01 9.05
N GLY A 39 -33.10 22.73 9.20
CA GLY A 39 -34.03 21.98 8.35
C GLY A 39 -33.38 20.96 7.43
N VAL A 40 -32.07 20.96 7.28
CA VAL A 40 -31.36 19.85 6.61
C VAL A 40 -31.38 18.63 7.53
N VAL A 41 -31.87 17.50 7.01
CA VAL A 41 -32.04 16.26 7.76
C VAL A 41 -31.05 15.22 7.22
N PHE A 42 -30.27 14.62 8.08
CA PHE A 42 -29.38 13.53 7.69
C PHE A 42 -30.20 12.23 7.54
N ASP A 43 -30.74 11.97 6.34
CA ASP A 43 -31.57 10.78 6.05
C ASP A 43 -31.12 10.00 4.80
N GLY A 44 -30.20 10.56 4.01
CA GLY A 44 -29.66 10.00 2.77
C GLY A 44 -30.26 10.63 1.53
N GLU A 45 -31.27 11.48 1.66
CA GLU A 45 -31.85 12.26 0.58
C GLU A 45 -31.13 13.61 0.46
N VAL A 46 -30.62 13.92 -0.71
CA VAL A 46 -30.00 15.22 -1.01
C VAL A 46 -30.81 15.88 -2.12
N SER A 47 -31.38 17.06 -1.84
CA SER A 47 -32.07 17.85 -2.84
C SER A 47 -31.45 19.24 -3.01
N PRO A 48 -31.51 19.85 -4.22
CA PRO A 48 -30.98 21.18 -4.44
C PRO A 48 -31.62 22.26 -3.54
N ASP A 49 -32.90 22.10 -3.20
CA ASP A 49 -33.64 23.05 -2.35
C ASP A 49 -33.19 22.94 -0.89
N GLU A 50 -33.01 21.73 -0.38
CA GLU A 50 -32.54 21.48 0.97
C GLU A 50 -31.09 21.95 1.17
N TYR A 51 -30.25 21.73 0.13
CA TYR A 51 -28.85 22.15 0.13
C TYR A 51 -28.62 23.54 -0.49
N ALA A 52 -29.67 24.38 -0.52
CA ALA A 52 -29.54 25.75 -1.00
C ALA A 52 -28.58 26.56 -0.13
N GLY A 53 -27.60 27.22 -0.76
CA GLY A 53 -26.54 27.96 -0.07
C GLY A 53 -25.28 27.15 0.28
N ALA A 54 -25.24 25.85 0.04
CA ALA A 54 -24.01 25.04 0.11
C ALA A 54 -22.96 25.50 -0.91
N ILE A 55 -21.69 25.17 -0.66
CA ILE A 55 -20.70 25.09 -1.73
C ILE A 55 -21.15 23.96 -2.65
N ALA A 56 -21.39 24.27 -3.92
CA ALA A 56 -21.89 23.28 -4.89
C ALA A 56 -20.94 23.17 -6.07
N LEU A 57 -20.44 21.97 -6.37
CA LEU A 57 -19.53 21.70 -7.49
C LEU A 57 -20.01 20.50 -8.30
N ASP A 58 -19.94 20.63 -9.63
CA ASP A 58 -20.22 19.56 -10.56
C ASP A 58 -18.93 18.74 -10.82
N LEU A 59 -19.03 17.42 -10.85
CA LEU A 59 -17.94 16.54 -11.28
C LEU A 59 -17.96 16.50 -12.83
N GLN A 60 -17.11 17.30 -13.44
CA GLN A 60 -17.17 17.59 -14.87
C GLN A 60 -16.22 16.75 -15.73
N TYR A 61 -15.16 16.18 -15.16
CA TYR A 61 -14.07 15.63 -15.93
C TYR A 61 -13.94 14.11 -15.74
N GLU A 62 -14.15 13.37 -16.84
CA GLU A 62 -13.71 11.98 -16.92
C GLU A 62 -12.19 11.95 -17.04
N ILE A 63 -11.53 11.33 -16.06
CA ILE A 63 -10.07 11.23 -16.03
C ILE A 63 -9.55 9.84 -16.41
N GLN A 64 -10.41 8.83 -16.37
CA GLN A 64 -10.16 7.46 -16.81
C GLN A 64 -11.44 6.82 -17.34
N PRO A 65 -11.38 6.11 -18.47
CA PRO A 65 -10.22 5.88 -19.36
C PRO A 65 -9.82 7.10 -20.18
N GLY A 66 -10.68 8.12 -20.31
CA GLY A 66 -10.40 9.37 -20.99
C GLY A 66 -9.37 10.25 -20.30
N THR A 67 -9.15 11.42 -20.86
CA THR A 67 -8.28 12.46 -20.31
C THR A 67 -8.99 13.79 -20.35
N ASN A 68 -9.63 14.18 -19.23
CA ASN A 68 -10.41 15.42 -19.09
C ASN A 68 -11.57 15.53 -20.12
N THR A 69 -12.13 14.41 -20.54
CA THR A 69 -13.34 14.38 -21.35
C THR A 69 -14.55 14.72 -20.47
N PRO A 70 -15.67 15.20 -21.04
CA PRO A 70 -16.88 15.45 -20.25
C PRO A 70 -17.35 14.21 -19.50
N ALA A 71 -17.82 14.39 -18.26
CA ALA A 71 -18.40 13.33 -17.47
C ALA A 71 -19.62 12.69 -18.16
N PRO A 72 -19.76 11.35 -18.16
CA PRO A 72 -20.86 10.68 -18.86
C PRO A 72 -22.21 10.87 -18.18
N TYR A 73 -22.24 11.05 -16.86
CA TYR A 73 -23.44 11.28 -16.07
C TYR A 73 -23.27 12.49 -15.18
N SER A 74 -24.33 13.24 -14.95
CA SER A 74 -24.32 14.38 -14.02
C SER A 74 -24.07 13.89 -12.60
N SER A 75 -23.17 14.57 -11.91
CA SER A 75 -22.89 14.37 -10.49
C SER A 75 -22.55 15.70 -9.86
N LYS A 76 -23.16 15.98 -8.72
CA LYS A 76 -22.96 17.23 -7.99
C LYS A 76 -22.71 16.95 -6.53
N GLY A 77 -21.69 17.61 -5.96
CA GLY A 77 -21.39 17.55 -4.54
C GLY A 77 -21.67 18.91 -3.86
N TYR A 78 -22.07 18.85 -2.61
CA TYR A 78 -22.43 19.98 -1.76
C TYR A 78 -21.63 19.91 -0.45
N VAL A 79 -21.23 21.08 0.10
CA VAL A 79 -20.51 21.15 1.37
C VAL A 79 -21.10 22.22 2.25
N PHE A 80 -21.42 21.84 3.48
CA PHE A 80 -21.71 22.68 4.63
C PHE A 80 -20.79 22.32 5.80
N ARG A 81 -20.86 23.05 6.88
CA ARG A 81 -20.30 22.68 8.19
C ARG A 81 -21.27 22.94 9.33
N THR A 82 -21.09 22.19 10.40
CA THR A 82 -21.53 22.57 11.75
C THR A 82 -20.35 23.12 12.54
N GLU A 83 -20.49 23.34 13.85
CA GLU A 83 -19.33 23.63 14.71
C GLU A 83 -18.40 22.43 14.88
N GLU A 84 -18.92 21.20 14.73
CA GLU A 84 -18.23 19.95 15.07
C GLU A 84 -17.90 19.06 13.87
N ALA A 85 -18.56 19.28 12.70
CA ALA A 85 -18.45 18.38 11.57
C ALA A 85 -18.53 19.09 10.21
N LEU A 86 -17.90 18.48 9.19
CA LEU A 86 -18.15 18.77 7.79
C LEU A 86 -19.33 17.92 7.32
N ILE A 87 -20.29 18.56 6.62
CA ILE A 87 -21.47 17.90 6.05
C ILE A 87 -21.30 17.90 4.54
N VAL A 88 -21.34 16.72 3.93
CA VAL A 88 -21.16 16.56 2.48
C VAL A 88 -22.34 15.80 1.90
N GLY A 89 -22.99 16.36 0.89
CA GLY A 89 -24.09 15.74 0.17
C GLY A 89 -23.74 15.52 -1.30
N PHE A 90 -24.22 14.44 -1.89
CA PHE A 90 -24.02 14.14 -3.31
C PHE A 90 -25.32 13.72 -3.98
N ILE A 91 -25.51 14.17 -5.23
CA ILE A 91 -26.56 13.71 -6.15
C ILE A 91 -25.87 13.16 -7.39
N CYS A 92 -26.18 11.93 -7.77
CA CYS A 92 -25.51 11.20 -8.83
C CYS A 92 -26.52 10.57 -9.79
N GLN A 93 -26.52 10.96 -11.05
CA GLN A 93 -27.24 10.24 -12.11
C GLN A 93 -26.50 8.96 -12.48
N PHE A 94 -27.24 7.92 -12.84
CA PHE A 94 -26.71 6.66 -13.33
C PHE A 94 -27.62 6.03 -14.40
N ASP A 95 -27.07 5.13 -15.18
CA ASP A 95 -27.82 4.27 -16.09
C ASP A 95 -28.14 2.94 -15.37
N PRO A 96 -29.43 2.59 -15.18
CA PRO A 96 -29.82 1.36 -14.49
C PRO A 96 -29.23 0.08 -15.08
N GLU A 97 -28.95 0.03 -16.38
CA GLU A 97 -28.36 -1.14 -17.04
C GLU A 97 -26.88 -1.32 -16.67
N ASN A 98 -26.19 -0.25 -16.27
CA ASN A 98 -24.77 -0.24 -15.94
C ASN A 98 -24.50 -0.04 -14.44
N PHE A 99 -25.54 0.17 -13.66
CA PHE A 99 -25.43 0.46 -12.23
C PHE A 99 -24.84 -0.72 -11.45
N ARG A 100 -23.85 -0.43 -10.61
CA ARG A 100 -23.20 -1.41 -9.75
C ARG A 100 -23.22 -0.95 -8.30
N ALA A 101 -23.85 -1.74 -7.44
CA ALA A 101 -23.84 -1.49 -6.00
C ALA A 101 -24.01 -2.78 -5.22
N ASN A 102 -23.21 -2.97 -4.16
CA ASN A 102 -23.21 -4.12 -3.29
C ASN A 102 -23.33 -3.70 -1.81
N ARG A 103 -23.95 -4.56 -1.01
CA ARG A 103 -23.98 -4.43 0.46
C ARG A 103 -22.75 -5.14 1.03
N GLY A 104 -21.57 -4.59 0.77
CA GLY A 104 -20.30 -5.06 1.28
C GLY A 104 -20.07 -4.68 2.74
N LEU A 105 -18.96 -5.12 3.28
CA LEU A 105 -18.37 -4.54 4.47
C LEU A 105 -17.69 -3.22 4.11
N ARG A 106 -17.28 -2.44 5.11
CA ARG A 106 -16.46 -1.23 4.93
C ARG A 106 -15.28 -1.53 4.00
N ASP A 107 -14.98 -0.61 3.09
CA ASP A 107 -13.92 -0.64 2.07
C ASP A 107 -14.06 -1.68 0.94
N ASP A 108 -15.13 -2.48 0.93
CA ASP A 108 -15.42 -3.44 -0.15
C ASP A 108 -16.34 -2.81 -1.22
N VAL A 109 -15.89 -1.70 -1.84
CA VAL A 109 -16.68 -0.91 -2.82
C VAL A 109 -16.01 -0.79 -4.20
N TRP A 110 -14.85 -1.42 -4.41
CA TRP A 110 -14.00 -1.20 -5.60
C TRP A 110 -14.63 -1.58 -6.94
N GLU A 111 -15.60 -2.50 -6.92
CA GLU A 111 -16.34 -2.95 -8.11
C GLU A 111 -17.70 -2.22 -8.26
N ASP A 112 -17.99 -1.27 -7.36
CA ASP A 112 -19.26 -0.54 -7.31
C ASP A 112 -19.16 0.87 -7.93
N ASP A 113 -20.31 1.49 -8.19
CA ASP A 113 -20.42 2.93 -8.18
C ASP A 113 -20.12 3.43 -6.77
N PHE A 114 -19.29 4.45 -6.65
CA PHE A 114 -19.08 5.16 -5.39
C PHE A 114 -18.71 6.62 -5.65
N ILE A 115 -19.02 7.47 -4.69
CA ILE A 115 -18.73 8.91 -4.74
C ILE A 115 -18.12 9.35 -3.43
N GLY A 116 -17.28 10.37 -3.48
CA GLY A 116 -16.64 10.87 -2.28
C GLY A 116 -15.88 12.16 -2.46
N MET A 117 -15.16 12.50 -1.42
CA MET A 117 -14.33 13.70 -1.27
C MET A 117 -12.92 13.31 -0.89
N ALA A 118 -11.94 13.89 -1.58
CA ALA A 118 -10.54 13.85 -1.17
C ALA A 118 -10.17 15.18 -0.51
N LEU A 119 -9.47 15.10 0.63
CA LEU A 119 -9.05 16.22 1.45
C LEU A 119 -7.53 16.25 1.61
N ASP A 120 -6.93 17.38 1.33
CA ASP A 120 -5.55 17.73 1.71
C ASP A 120 -5.59 18.85 2.74
N VAL A 121 -5.61 18.45 4.00
CA VAL A 121 -5.80 19.35 5.13
C VAL A 121 -4.58 20.20 5.50
N TYR A 122 -3.39 19.77 5.04
CA TYR A 122 -2.14 20.49 5.26
C TYR A 122 -1.67 21.29 4.03
N GLY A 123 -2.26 21.02 2.85
CA GLY A 123 -1.90 21.65 1.59
C GLY A 123 -0.54 21.20 1.04
N ASP A 124 0.00 20.10 1.57
CA ASP A 124 1.30 19.54 1.20
C ASP A 124 1.20 18.37 0.20
N THR A 125 -0.02 17.88 -0.05
CA THR A 125 -0.35 16.75 -0.95
C THR A 125 0.28 15.41 -0.60
N ARG A 126 0.81 15.29 0.63
CA ARG A 126 1.54 14.08 1.06
C ARG A 126 0.69 13.08 1.81
N ASN A 127 -0.25 13.59 2.56
CA ASN A 127 -1.11 12.77 3.42
C ASN A 127 -2.57 13.18 3.18
N MET A 128 -3.14 12.63 2.13
CA MET A 128 -4.49 12.95 1.71
C MET A 128 -5.47 11.90 2.20
N VAL A 129 -6.64 12.35 2.64
CA VAL A 129 -7.71 11.47 3.08
C VAL A 129 -8.80 11.44 2.01
N PHE A 130 -9.17 10.24 1.58
CA PHE A 130 -10.27 9.98 0.66
C PHE A 130 -11.41 9.37 1.45
N LEU A 131 -12.57 9.99 1.41
CA LEU A 131 -13.78 9.57 2.09
C LEU A 131 -14.88 9.42 1.06
N GLY A 132 -15.63 8.33 1.12
CA GLY A 132 -16.70 8.11 0.18
C GLY A 132 -17.69 7.05 0.62
N ALA A 133 -18.71 6.83 -0.19
CA ALA A 133 -19.62 5.73 -0.01
C ALA A 133 -20.19 5.26 -1.35
N ASN A 134 -20.60 3.98 -1.39
CA ASN A 134 -21.40 3.45 -2.47
C ASN A 134 -22.89 3.77 -2.27
N PRO A 135 -23.77 3.48 -3.23
CA PRO A 135 -25.22 3.76 -3.12
C PRO A 135 -25.94 3.03 -1.98
N TYR A 136 -25.34 2.03 -1.36
CA TYR A 136 -25.86 1.41 -0.14
C TYR A 136 -25.23 1.98 1.15
N ALA A 137 -24.60 3.14 1.06
CA ALA A 137 -23.88 3.81 2.13
C ALA A 137 -22.72 2.98 2.72
N VAL A 138 -22.18 2.00 1.99
CA VAL A 138 -20.96 1.29 2.39
C VAL A 138 -19.81 2.28 2.31
N GLN A 139 -19.16 2.49 3.44
CA GLN A 139 -18.10 3.49 3.58
C GLN A 139 -16.81 3.04 2.90
N LEU A 140 -16.07 4.02 2.38
CA LEU A 140 -14.72 3.92 1.84
C LEU A 140 -13.86 5.00 2.46
N ASP A 141 -12.83 4.63 3.18
CA ASP A 141 -11.82 5.56 3.66
C ASP A 141 -10.42 5.05 3.37
N ILE A 142 -9.64 5.92 2.76
CA ILE A 142 -8.30 5.62 2.31
C ILE A 142 -7.39 6.78 2.65
N ARG A 143 -6.16 6.48 3.02
CA ARG A 143 -5.09 7.46 3.03
C ARG A 143 -4.25 7.30 1.78
N LYS A 144 -4.05 8.38 1.05
CA LYS A 144 -3.13 8.41 -0.08
C LYS A 144 -1.81 9.03 0.32
N ASN A 145 -0.74 8.26 0.13
CA ASN A 145 0.63 8.68 0.38
C ASN A 145 1.25 9.20 -0.92
N ASN A 146 1.81 10.40 -0.90
CA ASN A 146 2.37 11.01 -2.09
C ASN A 146 3.69 11.74 -1.75
N PRO A 147 4.79 11.47 -2.45
CA PRO A 147 4.95 10.48 -3.50
C PRO A 147 5.21 9.08 -2.93
N ALA A 148 4.50 8.09 -3.43
CA ALA A 148 4.72 6.71 -3.05
C ALA A 148 6.03 6.15 -3.61
N THR A 149 6.69 5.27 -2.87
CA THR A 149 7.92 4.61 -3.29
C THR A 149 7.66 3.48 -4.27
N ALA A 150 6.53 2.82 -4.11
CA ALA A 150 5.99 1.80 -5.00
C ALA A 150 4.49 2.06 -5.22
N ARG A 151 3.91 1.45 -6.25
CA ARG A 151 2.48 1.61 -6.55
C ARG A 151 1.59 1.07 -5.44
N ASP A 152 2.02 0.00 -4.80
CA ASP A 152 1.27 -0.65 -3.71
C ASP A 152 1.31 0.15 -2.40
N ASP A 153 2.24 1.11 -2.28
CA ASP A 153 2.38 2.01 -1.13
C ASP A 153 1.58 3.32 -1.33
N GLU A 154 1.01 3.55 -2.53
CA GLU A 154 0.29 4.78 -2.86
C GLU A 154 -1.01 4.93 -2.05
N PHE A 155 -1.73 3.84 -1.82
CA PHE A 155 -3.00 3.83 -1.13
C PHE A 155 -2.94 2.92 0.10
N ASP A 156 -3.11 3.50 1.28
CA ASP A 156 -3.30 2.78 2.52
C ASP A 156 -4.78 2.48 2.73
N LEU A 157 -5.17 1.24 2.41
CA LEU A 157 -6.54 0.72 2.52
C LEU A 157 -6.90 0.26 3.93
N SER A 158 -5.96 0.33 4.86
CA SER A 158 -6.15 -0.08 6.25
C SER A 158 -6.40 1.12 7.17
N TYR A 159 -6.44 2.33 6.58
CA TYR A 159 -6.81 3.54 7.29
C TYR A 159 -8.31 3.56 7.59
N ASP A 160 -8.66 3.62 8.87
CA ASP A 160 -10.05 3.69 9.34
C ASP A 160 -10.34 5.06 9.99
N MET A 161 -11.42 5.71 9.60
CA MET A 161 -11.88 6.98 10.15
C MET A 161 -13.35 6.89 10.59
N ASN A 162 -13.68 7.51 11.72
CA ASN A 162 -15.08 7.62 12.16
C ASN A 162 -15.77 8.73 11.38
N TYR A 163 -16.75 8.38 10.57
CA TYR A 163 -17.72 9.27 9.95
C TYR A 163 -19.02 8.51 9.68
N GLU A 164 -20.11 9.22 9.46
CA GLU A 164 -21.40 8.61 9.19
C GLU A 164 -21.80 8.79 7.73
N THR A 165 -22.47 7.80 7.17
CA THR A 165 -22.99 7.84 5.79
C THR A 165 -24.42 7.36 5.74
N LYS A 166 -25.25 8.03 4.94
CA LYS A 166 -26.57 7.54 4.50
C LYS A 166 -26.70 7.72 3.02
N ALA A 167 -27.53 6.90 2.39
CA ALA A 167 -27.76 6.96 0.96
C ALA A 167 -29.19 6.54 0.60
N LEU A 168 -29.70 7.11 -0.47
CA LEU A 168 -30.99 6.77 -1.03
C LEU A 168 -30.83 6.47 -2.55
N ILE A 169 -31.41 5.36 -3.01
CA ILE A 169 -31.39 4.94 -4.40
C ILE A 169 -32.77 5.13 -5.00
N GLY A 170 -32.86 5.97 -6.05
CA GLY A 170 -34.03 6.11 -6.92
C GLY A 170 -33.86 5.35 -8.23
N ASP A 171 -34.71 5.59 -9.20
CA ASP A 171 -34.76 4.87 -10.49
C ASP A 171 -33.53 5.11 -11.38
N SER A 172 -32.99 6.35 -11.39
CA SER A 172 -31.84 6.77 -12.22
C SER A 172 -30.94 7.78 -11.52
N VAL A 173 -31.20 8.05 -10.25
CA VAL A 173 -30.45 8.95 -9.40
C VAL A 173 -30.26 8.30 -8.04
N TYR A 174 -29.07 8.38 -7.48
CA TYR A 174 -28.85 8.11 -6.06
C TYR A 174 -28.24 9.33 -5.37
N SER A 175 -28.48 9.44 -4.09
CA SER A 175 -27.88 10.45 -3.22
C SER A 175 -27.08 9.80 -2.09
N VAL A 176 -26.07 10.52 -1.64
CA VAL A 176 -25.23 10.11 -0.50
C VAL A 176 -25.01 11.33 0.40
N GLU A 177 -25.22 11.17 1.68
CA GLU A 177 -24.86 12.13 2.71
C GLU A 177 -23.74 11.59 3.60
N MET A 178 -22.82 12.46 3.97
CA MET A 178 -21.71 12.15 4.88
C MET A 178 -21.62 13.21 5.98
N VAL A 179 -21.49 12.77 7.22
CA VAL A 179 -21.17 13.61 8.39
C VAL A 179 -19.76 13.24 8.83
N VAL A 180 -18.83 14.17 8.68
CA VAL A 180 -17.40 13.96 8.96
C VAL A 180 -16.99 14.81 10.14
N PRO A 181 -16.90 14.24 11.36
CA PRO A 181 -16.53 14.98 12.56
C PRO A 181 -15.10 15.53 12.48
N PHE A 182 -14.90 16.80 12.88
CA PHE A 182 -13.56 17.39 12.87
C PHE A 182 -12.57 16.69 13.82
N ASN A 183 -13.06 16.01 14.86
CA ASN A 183 -12.22 15.21 15.74
C ASN A 183 -11.70 13.92 15.09
N SER A 184 -12.25 13.52 13.96
CA SER A 184 -11.77 12.37 13.17
C SER A 184 -10.65 12.76 12.20
N ILE A 185 -10.44 14.05 11.96
CA ILE A 185 -9.43 14.59 11.05
C ILE A 185 -8.31 15.24 11.85
N GLN A 186 -7.06 14.91 11.56
CA GLN A 186 -5.91 15.67 12.07
C GLN A 186 -5.63 16.85 11.14
N PHE A 187 -5.47 18.05 11.69
CA PHE A 187 -5.17 19.27 10.94
C PHE A 187 -4.31 20.23 11.75
N GLY A 188 -3.78 21.28 11.10
CA GLY A 188 -2.91 22.25 11.74
C GLY A 188 -3.63 23.11 12.78
N SER A 189 -2.88 23.77 13.68
CA SER A 189 -3.41 24.61 14.77
C SER A 189 -3.78 26.04 14.35
N ALA A 190 -3.70 26.39 13.06
CA ALA A 190 -4.05 27.72 12.57
C ALA A 190 -5.54 28.02 12.80
N PRO A 191 -5.93 29.23 13.25
CA PRO A 191 -7.34 29.59 13.46
C PRO A 191 -8.17 29.51 12.18
N LYS A 192 -7.55 29.83 11.05
CA LYS A 192 -8.12 29.75 9.72
C LYS A 192 -7.50 28.59 8.98
N GLN A 193 -8.29 27.55 8.75
CA GLN A 193 -7.89 26.35 8.03
C GLN A 193 -8.10 26.54 6.52
N ARG A 194 -7.23 25.96 5.72
CA ARG A 194 -7.25 26.00 4.26
C ARG A 194 -7.05 24.57 3.74
N TRP A 195 -8.13 23.87 3.48
CA TRP A 195 -8.09 22.49 3.03
C TRP A 195 -8.32 22.41 1.53
N LYS A 196 -7.35 21.92 0.78
CA LYS A 196 -7.58 21.59 -0.62
C LYS A 196 -8.49 20.37 -0.71
N PHE A 197 -9.38 20.36 -1.71
CA PHE A 197 -10.27 19.24 -1.89
C PHE A 197 -10.64 19.01 -3.34
N CYS A 198 -11.11 17.79 -3.65
CA CYS A 198 -11.85 17.48 -4.84
C CYS A 198 -12.97 16.48 -4.55
N PHE A 199 -14.01 16.48 -5.36
CA PHE A 199 -14.95 15.38 -5.42
C PHE A 199 -14.52 14.40 -6.49
N PHE A 200 -14.69 13.11 -6.21
CA PHE A 200 -14.39 12.03 -7.13
C PHE A 200 -15.55 11.03 -7.17
N ARG A 201 -15.72 10.36 -8.29
CA ARG A 201 -16.71 9.31 -8.49
C ARG A 201 -16.15 8.21 -9.38
N GLN A 202 -16.43 6.97 -9.04
CA GLN A 202 -16.33 5.83 -9.92
C GLN A 202 -17.72 5.45 -10.39
N THR A 203 -17.92 5.25 -11.68
CA THR A 203 -19.18 4.81 -12.29
C THR A 203 -18.91 3.90 -13.47
N TYR A 204 -19.97 3.37 -14.09
CA TYR A 204 -19.83 2.44 -15.21
C TYR A 204 -20.65 2.89 -16.40
N VAL A 205 -20.08 2.76 -17.61
CA VAL A 205 -20.70 3.08 -18.89
C VAL A 205 -20.47 1.92 -19.84
N GLN A 206 -21.52 1.25 -20.27
CA GLN A 206 -21.43 0.06 -21.14
C GLN A 206 -20.45 -1.00 -20.59
N GLY A 207 -20.52 -1.25 -19.28
CA GLY A 207 -19.65 -2.16 -18.56
C GLY A 207 -18.22 -1.65 -18.31
N GLN A 208 -17.84 -0.51 -18.85
CA GLN A 208 -16.53 0.11 -18.68
C GLN A 208 -16.49 0.98 -17.42
N GLN A 209 -15.53 0.75 -16.53
CA GLN A 209 -15.27 1.63 -15.39
C GLN A 209 -14.81 3.01 -15.86
N VAL A 210 -15.40 4.05 -15.29
CA VAL A 210 -15.13 5.46 -15.57
C VAL A 210 -14.91 6.19 -14.25
N ASN A 211 -13.80 6.93 -14.15
CA ASN A 211 -13.48 7.79 -13.00
C ASN A 211 -13.68 9.25 -13.39
N VAL A 212 -14.44 9.97 -12.56
CA VAL A 212 -14.84 11.36 -12.77
C VAL A 212 -14.43 12.19 -11.57
N GLN A 213 -14.06 13.46 -11.80
CA GLN A 213 -13.71 14.38 -10.70
C GLN A 213 -13.95 15.86 -11.05
N THR A 214 -13.77 16.74 -10.06
CA THR A 214 -14.04 18.18 -10.20
C THR A 214 -12.94 18.95 -10.91
N TYR A 215 -11.68 18.47 -10.91
CA TYR A 215 -10.53 19.17 -11.50
C TYR A 215 -9.94 18.41 -12.70
N LYS A 216 -9.15 19.12 -13.51
CA LYS A 216 -8.46 18.54 -14.68
C LYS A 216 -7.14 17.92 -14.27
N VAL A 217 -6.89 16.69 -14.70
CA VAL A 217 -5.57 16.07 -14.54
C VAL A 217 -4.58 16.56 -15.61
N ASP A 218 -3.34 16.73 -15.21
CA ASP A 218 -2.21 16.89 -16.12
C ASP A 218 -1.30 15.67 -16.00
N ARG A 219 -1.38 14.77 -16.97
CA ARG A 219 -0.59 13.53 -16.97
C ARG A 219 0.91 13.76 -17.13
N SER A 220 1.32 14.97 -17.46
CA SER A 220 2.74 15.35 -17.47
C SER A 220 3.25 15.78 -16.10
N ASN A 221 2.34 16.16 -15.19
CA ASN A 221 2.70 16.56 -13.84
C ASN A 221 2.96 15.31 -12.98
N PRO A 222 4.12 15.17 -12.34
CA PRO A 222 4.41 14.05 -11.45
C PRO A 222 3.56 14.05 -10.16
N CYS A 223 2.87 15.17 -9.85
CA CYS A 223 1.98 15.33 -8.71
C CYS A 223 0.60 15.78 -9.20
N ASN A 224 -0.28 14.84 -9.56
CA ASN A 224 -1.64 15.18 -10.01
C ASN A 224 -2.47 15.84 -8.90
N ASP A 225 -2.32 15.41 -7.64
CA ASP A 225 -3.08 15.93 -6.52
C ASP A 225 -2.65 17.36 -6.14
N CYS A 226 -1.44 17.78 -6.54
CA CYS A 226 -1.00 19.18 -6.44
C CYS A 226 -1.89 20.12 -7.27
N LEU A 227 -2.65 19.59 -8.23
CA LEU A 227 -3.51 20.33 -9.15
C LEU A 227 -4.92 20.59 -8.60
N TYR A 228 -5.23 20.17 -7.36
CA TYR A 228 -6.51 20.54 -6.73
C TYR A 228 -6.65 22.06 -6.70
N ASP A 229 -7.68 22.55 -7.37
CA ASP A 229 -7.93 23.97 -7.63
C ASP A 229 -9.03 24.57 -6.75
N HIS A 230 -9.64 23.76 -5.88
CA HIS A 230 -10.62 24.20 -4.89
C HIS A 230 -10.07 24.09 -3.47
N VAL A 231 -10.36 25.11 -2.64
CA VAL A 231 -9.94 25.20 -1.24
C VAL A 231 -11.12 25.52 -0.36
N LEU A 232 -11.38 24.72 0.67
CA LEU A 232 -12.28 25.03 1.76
C LEU A 232 -11.61 25.98 2.74
N ILE A 233 -12.27 27.06 3.06
CA ILE A 233 -11.90 27.99 4.13
C ILE A 233 -12.79 27.71 5.33
N LEU A 234 -12.20 27.29 6.43
CA LEU A 234 -12.86 26.94 7.68
C LEU A 234 -12.30 27.86 8.78
N ASP A 235 -13.13 28.76 9.27
CA ASP A 235 -12.76 29.66 10.36
C ASP A 235 -13.24 29.10 11.70
N ASP A 236 -12.42 29.23 12.73
CA ASP A 236 -12.73 28.91 14.14
C ASP A 236 -13.28 27.51 14.41
N ILE A 237 -12.86 26.52 13.58
CA ILE A 237 -13.14 25.13 13.92
C ILE A 237 -12.30 24.72 15.14
N LYS A 238 -12.97 24.18 16.15
CA LYS A 238 -12.32 23.72 17.37
C LYS A 238 -12.02 22.23 17.23
N PRO A 239 -10.75 21.81 17.21
CA PRO A 239 -10.44 20.38 17.30
C PRO A 239 -10.92 19.88 18.66
N SER A 240 -11.92 19.04 18.68
CA SER A 240 -12.20 18.29 19.91
C SER A 240 -11.07 17.28 20.09
N LEU A 241 -10.43 17.29 21.26
CA LEU A 241 -9.30 16.42 21.55
C LEU A 241 -9.81 14.97 21.65
N ARG A 242 -9.61 14.21 20.61
CA ARG A 242 -9.98 12.79 20.55
C ARG A 242 -9.23 12.02 21.63
N ARG A 243 -9.96 11.31 22.47
CA ARG A 243 -9.45 10.34 23.42
C ARG A 243 -10.14 9.02 23.17
N GLN A 244 -9.38 7.97 22.94
CA GLN A 244 -9.94 6.65 22.68
C GLN A 244 -9.19 5.62 23.51
N PHE A 245 -9.94 4.70 24.08
CA PHE A 245 -9.39 3.50 24.68
C PHE A 245 -10.03 2.30 23.96
N ILE A 246 -9.19 1.37 23.50
CA ILE A 246 -9.62 0.21 22.72
C ILE A 246 -9.11 -1.04 23.44
N PRO A 247 -9.85 -1.53 24.47
CA PRO A 247 -9.57 -2.83 25.09
C PRO A 247 -9.93 -3.96 24.13
N TYR A 248 -9.23 -5.06 24.24
CA TYR A 248 -9.58 -6.28 23.54
C TYR A 248 -9.44 -7.50 24.45
N VAL A 249 -10.19 -8.55 24.10
CA VAL A 249 -10.07 -9.90 24.66
C VAL A 249 -10.08 -10.89 23.49
N PHE A 250 -9.12 -11.78 23.48
CA PHE A 250 -9.03 -12.88 22.53
C PHE A 250 -8.90 -14.19 23.28
N THR A 251 -9.68 -15.18 22.90
CA THR A 251 -9.54 -16.55 23.40
C THR A 251 -9.52 -17.52 22.23
N ALA A 252 -8.67 -18.51 22.32
CA ALA A 252 -8.60 -19.60 21.34
C ALA A 252 -8.38 -20.93 22.05
N THR A 253 -9.03 -21.97 21.55
CA THR A 253 -8.74 -23.35 21.97
C THR A 253 -7.57 -23.87 21.13
N GLN A 254 -6.64 -24.60 21.76
CA GLN A 254 -5.60 -25.32 21.03
C GLN A 254 -6.01 -26.77 20.78
N PRO A 255 -5.45 -27.44 19.75
CA PRO A 255 -5.58 -28.88 19.59
C PRO A 255 -5.09 -29.57 20.88
N GLY A 256 -5.91 -30.39 21.48
CA GLY A 256 -5.62 -31.02 22.79
C GLY A 256 -6.32 -30.37 24.00
N GLY A 257 -7.13 -29.30 23.80
CA GLY A 257 -8.15 -28.85 24.78
C GLY A 257 -7.70 -27.72 25.72
N SER A 258 -6.47 -27.19 25.64
CA SER A 258 -6.09 -26.00 26.42
C SER A 258 -6.64 -24.74 25.78
N ALA A 259 -7.24 -23.86 26.58
CA ALA A 259 -7.66 -22.52 26.11
C ALA A 259 -6.55 -21.50 26.39
N GLN A 260 -6.22 -20.69 25.40
CA GLN A 260 -5.39 -19.49 25.59
C GLN A 260 -6.31 -18.28 25.73
N LEU A 261 -6.06 -17.48 26.74
CA LEU A 261 -6.70 -16.19 26.95
C LEU A 261 -5.63 -15.09 26.80
N LYS A 262 -5.90 -14.13 25.93
CA LYS A 262 -5.08 -12.91 25.77
C LYS A 262 -5.98 -11.71 25.99
N ALA A 263 -5.49 -10.73 26.71
CA ALA A 263 -6.16 -9.45 26.91
C ALA A 263 -5.14 -8.32 26.88
N GLY A 264 -5.56 -7.21 26.35
CA GLY A 264 -4.72 -6.02 26.24
C GLY A 264 -5.54 -4.83 25.75
N GLY A 265 -4.89 -3.82 25.28
CA GLY A 265 -5.57 -2.67 24.73
C GLY A 265 -4.63 -1.61 24.24
N SER A 266 -5.18 -0.65 23.50
CA SER A 266 -4.50 0.59 23.10
C SER A 266 -5.26 1.81 23.58
N ALA A 267 -4.53 2.89 23.81
CA ALA A 267 -5.06 4.20 24.15
C ALA A 267 -4.51 5.23 23.17
N PHE A 268 -5.39 5.99 22.56
CA PHE A 268 -5.08 7.12 21.69
C PHE A 268 -5.50 8.43 22.37
N VAL A 269 -4.61 9.41 22.38
CA VAL A 269 -4.86 10.74 22.93
C VAL A 269 -4.33 11.79 21.96
N ALA A 270 -5.22 12.58 21.38
CA ALA A 270 -4.83 13.80 20.70
C ALA A 270 -4.46 14.86 21.78
N LEU A 271 -3.21 15.28 21.83
CA LEU A 271 -2.74 16.35 22.72
C LEU A 271 -3.05 17.73 22.12
N SER A 272 -3.07 17.81 20.81
CA SER A 272 -3.47 18.98 20.02
C SER A 272 -3.99 18.49 18.66
N ALA A 273 -4.46 19.42 17.82
CA ALA A 273 -4.82 19.09 16.45
C ALA A 273 -3.64 18.49 15.62
N ALA A 274 -2.41 18.87 15.99
CA ALA A 274 -1.19 18.46 15.30
C ALA A 274 -0.44 17.31 15.98
N THR A 275 -0.78 16.95 17.22
CA THR A 275 0.00 15.98 18.03
C THR A 275 -0.90 14.90 18.58
N SER A 276 -0.58 13.66 18.30
CA SER A 276 -1.19 12.49 18.91
C SER A 276 -0.18 11.62 19.62
N VAL A 277 -0.62 10.96 20.67
CA VAL A 277 0.11 9.93 21.42
C VAL A 277 -0.75 8.69 21.46
N GLU A 278 -0.16 7.58 21.12
CA GLU A 278 -0.78 6.27 21.21
C GLU A 278 0.09 5.33 22.04
N ALA A 279 -0.52 4.57 22.91
CA ALA A 279 0.15 3.54 23.69
C ALA A 279 -0.63 2.24 23.64
N ALA A 280 0.07 1.12 23.62
CA ALA A 280 -0.56 -0.20 23.64
C ALA A 280 0.18 -1.13 24.62
N ILE A 281 -0.60 -1.96 25.32
CA ILE A 281 -0.09 -3.01 26.21
C ILE A 281 -0.65 -4.33 25.69
N LEU A 282 0.26 -5.30 25.46
CA LEU A 282 -0.08 -6.59 24.87
C LEU A 282 -1.03 -6.44 23.67
N PRO A 283 -0.69 -5.60 22.66
CA PRO A 283 -1.62 -5.35 21.56
C PRO A 283 -2.00 -6.63 20.84
N ASP A 284 -3.23 -6.68 20.36
CA ASP A 284 -3.70 -7.83 19.61
C ASP A 284 -3.18 -7.79 18.17
N PHE A 285 -2.20 -8.61 17.91
CA PHE A 285 -1.70 -8.89 16.57
C PHE A 285 -2.13 -10.28 16.08
N SER A 286 -3.17 -10.87 16.70
CA SER A 286 -3.80 -12.07 16.16
C SER A 286 -4.43 -11.71 14.82
N GLN A 287 -3.82 -12.16 13.75
CA GLN A 287 -4.35 -12.00 12.40
C GLN A 287 -5.50 -13.00 12.21
N VAL A 288 -6.70 -12.56 12.52
CA VAL A 288 -7.92 -13.33 12.22
C VAL A 288 -8.15 -13.34 10.70
N GLU A 289 -7.72 -12.29 10.01
CA GLU A 289 -7.60 -12.25 8.56
C GLU A 289 -6.17 -12.66 8.17
N ALA A 290 -5.99 -13.92 7.84
CA ALA A 290 -4.70 -14.43 7.38
C ALA A 290 -4.21 -13.63 6.17
N ASP A 291 -2.92 -13.29 6.15
CA ASP A 291 -2.29 -12.75 4.94
C ASP A 291 -2.56 -13.70 3.76
N VAL A 292 -2.68 -13.13 2.57
CA VAL A 292 -2.83 -13.94 1.36
C VAL A 292 -1.65 -14.91 1.28
N ALA A 293 -1.94 -16.20 1.22
CA ALA A 293 -0.92 -17.22 1.14
C ALA A 293 -0.06 -17.00 -0.11
N GLN A 294 1.25 -16.83 0.09
CA GLN A 294 2.21 -16.70 -0.99
C GLN A 294 2.90 -18.04 -1.21
N VAL A 295 3.11 -18.39 -2.48
CA VAL A 295 3.88 -19.59 -2.83
C VAL A 295 5.37 -19.24 -2.72
N THR A 296 6.04 -19.80 -1.73
CA THR A 296 7.45 -19.53 -1.40
C THR A 296 8.42 -20.60 -1.89
N VAL A 297 7.95 -21.56 -2.68
CA VAL A 297 8.68 -22.80 -3.03
C VAL A 297 10.03 -22.53 -3.71
N ASN A 298 10.23 -21.39 -4.35
CA ASN A 298 11.46 -21.08 -5.09
C ASN A 298 11.95 -19.65 -4.83
N SER A 299 12.03 -19.22 -3.57
CA SER A 299 12.55 -17.91 -3.19
C SER A 299 13.86 -18.05 -2.41
N ALA A 300 14.93 -17.42 -2.90
CA ALA A 300 16.22 -17.35 -2.21
C ALA A 300 16.24 -16.29 -1.08
N PHE A 301 15.30 -15.34 -1.12
CA PHE A 301 15.25 -14.22 -0.19
C PHE A 301 13.93 -14.20 0.58
N ALA A 302 13.96 -13.62 1.80
CA ALA A 302 12.76 -13.37 2.60
C ALA A 302 11.72 -12.57 1.82
N LEU A 303 10.43 -12.86 2.05
CA LEU A 303 9.31 -12.18 1.40
C LEU A 303 8.83 -11.00 2.23
N PHE A 304 8.50 -9.91 1.56
CA PHE A 304 7.91 -8.72 2.16
C PHE A 304 6.41 -8.88 2.33
N TYR A 305 5.89 -8.52 3.51
CA TYR A 305 4.47 -8.45 3.80
C TYR A 305 4.10 -7.02 4.21
N PRO A 306 3.10 -6.38 3.59
CA PRO A 306 2.67 -5.04 3.97
C PRO A 306 2.13 -5.02 5.41
N GLU A 307 2.25 -3.88 6.09
CA GLU A 307 1.70 -3.71 7.43
C GLU A 307 0.16 -3.60 7.36
N ARG A 308 -0.55 -4.28 8.26
CA ARG A 308 -2.01 -4.28 8.35
C ARG A 308 -2.51 -4.09 9.79
N ARG A 309 -1.61 -4.01 10.75
CA ARG A 309 -1.97 -3.87 12.17
C ARG A 309 -2.29 -2.40 12.47
N PRO A 310 -3.51 -2.09 12.96
CA PRO A 310 -4.01 -0.72 13.08
C PRO A 310 -3.07 0.23 13.87
N PHE A 311 -2.44 -0.26 14.94
CA PHE A 311 -1.50 0.53 15.73
C PHE A 311 -0.35 1.13 14.91
N PHE A 312 0.14 0.43 13.89
CA PHE A 312 1.30 0.88 13.10
C PHE A 312 0.94 1.72 11.88
N ILE A 313 -0.33 1.76 11.49
CA ILE A 313 -0.79 2.38 10.25
C ILE A 313 -0.72 3.90 10.33
N GLU A 314 -1.19 4.50 11.42
CA GLU A 314 -1.17 5.94 11.56
C GLU A 314 0.26 6.49 11.62
N GLY A 315 0.63 7.34 10.65
CA GLY A 315 1.97 7.91 10.48
C GLY A 315 2.97 6.99 9.76
N SER A 316 2.57 5.79 9.30
CA SER A 316 3.46 4.85 8.59
C SER A 316 3.97 5.38 7.26
N ASP A 317 3.26 6.31 6.63
CA ASP A 317 3.69 7.01 5.43
C ASP A 317 5.05 7.73 5.60
N LEU A 318 5.36 8.17 6.82
CA LEU A 318 6.66 8.75 7.15
C LEU A 318 7.81 7.73 7.11
N LEU A 319 7.52 6.44 7.24
CA LEU A 319 8.53 5.36 7.22
C LEU A 319 8.84 4.87 5.80
N GLU A 320 8.09 5.36 4.79
CA GLU A 320 8.27 4.95 3.41
C GLU A 320 9.61 5.42 2.83
N SER A 321 10.41 4.46 2.38
CA SER A 321 11.68 4.67 1.71
C SER A 321 11.89 3.61 0.62
N ARG A 322 12.72 3.89 -0.37
CA ARG A 322 13.04 2.92 -1.43
C ARG A 322 13.80 1.73 -0.88
N LEU A 323 14.72 2.01 0.03
CA LEU A 323 15.40 1.03 0.86
C LEU A 323 14.64 1.00 2.19
N LYS A 324 14.01 -0.11 2.52
CA LYS A 324 13.11 -0.25 3.68
C LYS A 324 13.91 -0.25 5.00
N TYR A 325 14.37 0.94 5.43
CA TYR A 325 15.16 1.11 6.67
C TYR A 325 14.35 0.92 7.94
N ALA A 326 13.03 1.11 7.87
CA ALA A 326 12.08 0.83 8.94
C ALA A 326 10.96 -0.07 8.43
N TYR A 327 10.70 -1.14 9.17
CA TYR A 327 9.66 -2.13 8.85
C TYR A 327 9.01 -2.60 10.14
N THR A 328 7.81 -2.15 10.39
CA THR A 328 7.11 -2.34 11.67
C THR A 328 6.79 -3.80 11.99
N ARG A 329 6.71 -4.68 10.99
CA ARG A 329 6.55 -6.13 11.19
C ARG A 329 7.77 -6.81 11.84
N THR A 330 8.91 -6.12 11.96
CA THR A 330 10.02 -6.57 12.79
C THR A 330 9.67 -6.54 14.29
N ILE A 331 8.62 -5.82 14.70
CA ILE A 331 8.02 -5.86 16.03
C ILE A 331 6.84 -6.83 15.96
N SER A 332 6.98 -8.04 16.53
CA SER A 332 6.00 -9.11 16.30
C SER A 332 5.13 -9.45 17.51
N GLN A 333 5.69 -9.45 18.71
CA GLN A 333 5.01 -9.83 19.96
C GLN A 333 5.30 -8.84 21.09
N PRO A 334 4.90 -7.55 20.96
CA PRO A 334 5.25 -6.55 21.94
C PRO A 334 4.51 -6.72 23.27
N TRP A 335 5.25 -6.49 24.36
CA TRP A 335 4.69 -6.27 25.69
C TRP A 335 4.01 -4.91 25.79
N ALA A 336 4.69 -3.90 25.29
CA ALA A 336 4.22 -2.53 25.32
C ALA A 336 4.81 -1.75 24.15
N LEU A 337 4.01 -0.83 23.62
CA LEU A 337 4.36 0.09 22.53
C LEU A 337 3.94 1.50 22.93
N SER A 338 4.67 2.49 22.46
CA SER A 338 4.28 3.88 22.47
C SER A 338 4.61 4.53 21.14
N LYS A 339 3.73 5.40 20.67
CA LYS A 339 3.88 6.11 19.40
C LYS A 339 3.50 7.58 19.59
N ILE A 340 4.27 8.48 19.02
CA ILE A 340 4.00 9.92 18.96
C ILE A 340 4.02 10.33 17.50
N ASN A 341 2.95 10.97 17.05
CA ASN A 341 2.87 11.64 15.77
C ASN A 341 2.70 13.14 15.97
N TYR A 342 3.53 13.91 15.29
CA TYR A 342 3.38 15.34 15.15
C TYR A 342 3.35 15.71 13.69
N GLN A 343 2.39 16.55 13.29
CA GLN A 343 2.25 16.98 11.91
C GLN A 343 1.90 18.47 11.84
N SER A 344 2.71 19.22 11.12
CA SER A 344 2.46 20.62 10.77
C SER A 344 2.81 20.83 9.29
N GLN A 345 2.60 22.05 8.79
CA GLN A 345 2.96 22.40 7.41
C GLN A 345 4.47 22.28 7.12
N ASP A 346 5.32 22.53 8.15
CA ASP A 346 6.77 22.60 7.99
C ASP A 346 7.53 21.42 8.60
N LEU A 347 6.87 20.64 9.47
CA LEU A 347 7.55 19.55 10.18
C LEU A 347 6.59 18.42 10.48
N ARG A 348 7.04 17.20 10.18
CA ARG A 348 6.37 15.95 10.55
C ARG A 348 7.33 15.11 11.36
N ILE A 349 6.87 14.55 12.49
CA ILE A 349 7.69 13.68 13.36
C ILE A 349 6.89 12.42 13.68
N TYR A 350 7.57 11.30 13.58
CA TYR A 350 7.09 10.00 14.03
C TYR A 350 8.11 9.40 15.01
N ILE A 351 7.64 9.00 16.17
CA ILE A 351 8.43 8.29 17.17
C ILE A 351 7.66 7.04 17.56
N LEU A 352 8.29 5.89 17.43
CA LEU A 352 7.76 4.61 17.89
C LEU A 352 8.80 3.97 18.80
N SER A 353 8.38 3.51 19.97
CA SER A 353 9.25 2.75 20.88
C SER A 353 8.47 1.64 21.56
N GLY A 354 9.12 0.51 21.78
CA GLY A 354 8.50 -0.62 22.43
C GLY A 354 9.42 -1.74 22.82
N VAL A 355 8.90 -2.60 23.69
CA VAL A 355 9.56 -3.82 24.18
C VAL A 355 8.85 -5.01 23.57
N ASP A 356 9.58 -5.83 22.84
CA ASP A 356 9.08 -7.04 22.19
C ASP A 356 9.57 -8.29 22.92
N GLN A 357 8.74 -9.31 23.00
CA GLN A 357 9.08 -10.62 23.59
C GLN A 357 9.93 -11.45 22.65
N ASN A 358 9.61 -11.35 21.36
CA ASN A 358 10.20 -12.13 20.29
C ASN A 358 10.01 -11.40 18.96
N SER A 359 11.03 -11.38 18.13
CA SER A 359 11.02 -10.64 16.87
C SER A 359 11.73 -11.40 15.77
N PRO A 360 11.34 -11.22 14.50
CA PRO A 360 12.13 -11.72 13.38
C PRO A 360 13.53 -11.09 13.39
N TYR A 361 14.54 -11.90 13.15
CA TYR A 361 15.92 -11.49 12.91
C TYR A 361 16.31 -11.88 11.49
N LEU A 362 16.63 -10.89 10.66
CA LEU A 362 16.99 -11.09 9.25
C LEU A 362 18.45 -10.76 9.04
N VAL A 363 19.21 -11.70 8.49
CA VAL A 363 20.56 -11.48 7.99
C VAL A 363 20.52 -11.42 6.47
N PRO A 364 20.83 -10.26 5.88
CA PRO A 364 20.92 -10.12 4.43
C PRO A 364 22.15 -10.84 3.90
N GLY A 365 22.05 -11.38 2.69
CA GLY A 365 23.17 -12.00 2.01
C GLY A 365 23.27 -11.58 0.55
N GLU A 366 24.35 -11.93 -0.12
CA GLU A 366 24.55 -11.66 -1.53
C GLU A 366 23.65 -12.55 -2.41
N ASN A 367 23.57 -13.84 -2.09
CA ASN A 367 22.86 -14.84 -2.88
C ASN A 367 21.53 -15.25 -2.24
N TYR A 368 21.47 -15.31 -0.91
CA TYR A 368 20.24 -15.61 -0.16
C TYR A 368 20.25 -14.94 1.21
N SER A 369 19.09 -14.79 1.81
CA SER A 369 18.97 -14.27 3.18
C SER A 369 18.72 -15.39 4.18
N SER A 370 19.24 -15.23 5.39
CA SER A 370 18.94 -16.09 6.54
C SER A 370 18.02 -15.36 7.51
N TYR A 371 17.16 -16.09 8.17
CA TYR A 371 16.27 -15.50 9.16
C TYR A 371 16.04 -16.45 10.33
N GLY A 372 15.79 -15.87 11.48
CA GLY A 372 15.48 -16.59 12.71
C GLY A 372 14.57 -15.77 13.60
N SER A 373 14.43 -16.21 14.83
CA SER A 373 13.57 -15.56 15.82
C SER A 373 14.44 -15.13 16.99
N SER A 374 14.51 -13.80 17.20
CA SER A 374 15.27 -13.23 18.33
C SER A 374 14.51 -13.39 19.64
N GLY A 375 15.23 -13.29 20.74
CA GLY A 375 14.61 -13.13 22.07
C GLY A 375 14.06 -11.72 22.29
N SER A 376 13.81 -11.39 23.57
CA SER A 376 13.29 -10.09 23.96
C SER A 376 14.22 -8.96 23.55
N ASN A 377 13.64 -7.87 23.10
CA ASN A 377 14.38 -6.70 22.62
C ASN A 377 13.61 -5.39 22.85
N TRP A 378 14.35 -4.31 22.85
CA TRP A 378 13.81 -2.96 22.83
C TRP A 378 14.08 -2.34 21.46
N SER A 379 13.04 -1.84 20.83
CA SER A 379 13.07 -1.26 19.50
C SER A 379 12.59 0.18 19.52
N THR A 380 13.25 1.07 18.75
CA THR A 380 12.86 2.47 18.59
C THR A 380 13.05 2.90 17.14
N ILE A 381 12.06 3.61 16.62
CA ILE A 381 12.09 4.28 15.30
C ILE A 381 11.83 5.76 15.56
N LEU A 382 12.65 6.64 15.01
CA LEU A 382 12.46 8.08 15.00
C LEU A 382 12.60 8.60 13.57
N ARG A 383 11.59 9.32 13.10
CA ARG A 383 11.56 9.97 11.80
C ARG A 383 11.24 11.44 11.98
N ALA A 384 11.97 12.31 11.28
CA ALA A 384 11.63 13.71 11.10
C ALA A 384 11.67 14.05 9.62
N GLU A 385 10.65 14.74 9.12
CA GLU A 385 10.54 15.18 7.74
C GLU A 385 10.14 16.65 7.67
N HIS A 386 10.79 17.41 6.81
CA HIS A 386 10.42 18.77 6.44
C HIS A 386 9.74 18.75 5.05
N PRO A 387 8.40 18.85 4.99
CA PRO A 387 7.67 18.99 3.73
C PRO A 387 8.02 20.31 3.03
N MET A 388 8.09 20.27 1.72
CA MET A 388 8.33 21.42 0.85
C MET A 388 7.25 21.47 -0.24
N LYS A 389 7.16 22.57 -0.99
CA LYS A 389 6.21 22.70 -2.11
C LYS A 389 6.41 21.63 -3.19
N ASN A 390 5.34 21.37 -3.95
CA ASN A 390 5.31 20.41 -5.07
C ASN A 390 5.68 18.98 -4.66
N ALA A 391 5.18 18.55 -3.50
CA ALA A 391 5.47 17.25 -2.91
C ALA A 391 6.98 16.95 -2.78
N SER A 392 7.79 17.98 -2.58
CA SER A 392 9.21 17.85 -2.25
C SER A 392 9.40 17.69 -0.74
N SER A 393 10.49 17.08 -0.30
CA SER A 393 10.81 16.93 1.13
C SER A 393 12.28 16.64 1.37
N PHE A 394 12.66 16.83 2.61
CA PHE A 394 13.92 16.34 3.19
C PHE A 394 13.60 15.63 4.51
N GLY A 395 14.23 14.47 4.75
CA GLY A 395 13.97 13.70 5.95
C GLY A 395 15.18 13.02 6.55
N VAL A 396 15.07 12.70 7.84
CA VAL A 396 16.05 11.91 8.60
C VAL A 396 15.31 10.82 9.37
N LEU A 397 15.82 9.62 9.28
CA LEU A 397 15.30 8.45 9.98
C LEU A 397 16.43 7.83 10.82
N THR A 398 16.13 7.44 12.07
CA THR A 398 17.00 6.57 12.84
C THR A 398 16.21 5.43 13.44
N THR A 399 16.80 4.25 13.40
CA THR A 399 16.26 3.06 14.06
C THR A 399 17.28 2.50 15.03
N HIS A 400 16.78 1.95 16.12
CA HIS A 400 17.59 1.34 17.15
C HIS A 400 16.92 0.09 17.68
N ARG A 401 17.68 -1.00 17.82
CA ARG A 401 17.23 -2.26 18.40
C ARG A 401 18.29 -2.79 19.33
N MET A 402 17.92 -3.11 20.57
CA MET A 402 18.77 -3.73 21.57
C MET A 402 18.18 -5.06 22.01
N PHE A 403 19.00 -6.10 22.04
CA PHE A 403 18.60 -7.44 22.48
C PHE A 403 18.97 -7.65 23.95
N THR A 404 18.09 -8.28 24.72
CA THR A 404 18.35 -8.56 26.16
C THR A 404 19.48 -9.54 26.38
N GLN A 405 19.80 -10.36 25.38
CA GLN A 405 20.93 -11.31 25.40
C GLN A 405 22.25 -10.68 24.94
N GLY A 406 22.28 -9.36 24.76
CA GLY A 406 23.41 -8.64 24.19
C GLY A 406 23.24 -8.39 22.70
N GLY A 407 24.09 -7.50 22.17
CA GLY A 407 23.99 -7.08 20.78
C GLY A 407 23.00 -5.94 20.53
N TYR A 408 23.17 -5.24 19.41
CA TYR A 408 22.32 -4.14 18.98
C TYR A 408 22.45 -3.90 17.47
N GLY A 409 21.47 -3.22 16.92
CA GLY A 409 21.51 -2.66 15.58
C GLY A 409 21.06 -1.20 15.54
N HIS A 410 21.84 -0.35 14.91
CA HIS A 410 21.53 1.06 14.63
C HIS A 410 21.48 1.30 13.14
N THR A 411 20.52 2.09 12.69
CA THR A 411 20.54 2.64 11.33
C THR A 411 20.24 4.12 11.40
N LEU A 412 21.06 4.93 10.73
CA LEU A 412 20.83 6.35 10.50
C LEU A 412 20.72 6.57 9.00
N ALA A 413 19.60 7.13 8.58
CA ALA A 413 19.33 7.42 7.18
C ALA A 413 18.91 8.88 6.99
N ALA A 414 19.18 9.41 5.82
CA ALA A 414 18.69 10.70 5.34
C ALA A 414 18.19 10.55 3.91
N ASP A 415 17.14 11.28 3.58
CA ASP A 415 16.52 11.24 2.25
C ASP A 415 16.11 12.65 1.80
N VAL A 416 16.00 12.79 0.50
CA VAL A 416 15.54 13.98 -0.18
C VAL A 416 14.71 13.60 -1.39
N GLU A 417 13.61 14.27 -1.58
CA GLU A 417 12.85 14.26 -2.81
C GLU A 417 12.60 15.68 -3.26
N TYR A 418 12.93 16.00 -4.51
CA TYR A 418 12.85 17.35 -5.01
C TYR A 418 12.33 17.44 -6.44
N ALA A 419 11.26 18.25 -6.62
CA ALA A 419 10.69 18.55 -7.92
C ALA A 419 11.49 19.65 -8.63
N LEU A 420 11.99 19.34 -9.82
CA LEU A 420 12.74 20.24 -10.69
C LEU A 420 11.85 20.77 -11.83
N PRO A 421 12.19 21.92 -12.46
CA PRO A 421 11.51 22.41 -13.65
C PRO A 421 11.50 21.38 -14.80
N GLY A 422 10.49 21.42 -15.66
CA GLY A 422 10.36 20.51 -16.81
C GLY A 422 9.92 19.09 -16.45
N ASN A 423 9.17 18.96 -15.35
CA ASN A 423 8.61 17.70 -14.88
C ASN A 423 9.64 16.64 -14.48
N TRP A 424 10.83 17.12 -14.09
CA TRP A 424 11.86 16.29 -13.50
C TRP A 424 11.68 16.16 -11.98
N ARG A 425 12.07 15.03 -11.45
CA ARG A 425 12.11 14.74 -10.01
C ARG A 425 13.39 14.01 -9.66
N VAL A 426 14.08 14.48 -8.64
CA VAL A 426 15.25 13.83 -8.06
C VAL A 426 14.86 13.23 -6.72
N ARG A 427 15.30 12.01 -6.46
CA ARG A 427 15.20 11.36 -5.16
C ARG A 427 16.58 10.82 -4.76
N GLY A 428 16.95 11.00 -3.51
CA GLY A 428 18.19 10.48 -2.94
C GLY A 428 17.95 9.92 -1.56
N GLU A 429 18.58 8.81 -1.24
CA GLU A 429 18.61 8.19 0.10
C GLU A 429 20.03 7.74 0.41
N VAL A 430 20.47 7.96 1.64
CA VAL A 430 21.74 7.43 2.15
C VAL A 430 21.53 6.93 3.56
N ALA A 431 22.18 5.82 3.90
CA ALA A 431 22.14 5.32 5.27
C ALA A 431 23.47 4.69 5.69
N ARG A 432 23.67 4.67 7.01
CA ARG A 432 24.72 3.93 7.68
C ARG A 432 24.08 3.00 8.71
N SER A 433 24.51 1.75 8.73
CA SER A 433 24.19 0.78 9.78
C SER A 433 25.40 0.49 10.66
N GLU A 434 25.15 0.21 11.93
CA GLU A 434 26.10 -0.33 12.88
C GLU A 434 25.44 -1.50 13.59
N THR A 435 26.08 -2.65 13.56
CA THR A 435 25.61 -3.89 14.17
C THR A 435 26.67 -4.44 15.11
N LEU A 436 26.24 -4.79 16.32
CA LEU A 436 26.91 -5.71 17.21
C LEU A 436 26.00 -6.93 17.34
N GLU A 437 26.45 -8.07 16.87
CA GLU A 437 25.65 -9.29 16.93
C GLU A 437 25.48 -9.78 18.37
N PRO A 438 24.31 -10.36 18.72
CA PRO A 438 24.20 -11.14 19.95
C PRO A 438 24.96 -12.46 19.80
N GLU A 439 25.46 -12.99 20.90
CA GLU A 439 25.96 -14.38 20.95
C GLU A 439 24.76 -15.31 21.13
N SER A 440 24.28 -15.95 20.02
CA SER A 440 23.06 -16.77 20.04
C SER A 440 23.01 -17.75 18.88
N ASP A 441 22.10 -18.73 18.98
CA ASP A 441 21.79 -19.76 18.00
C ASP A 441 20.48 -19.50 17.24
N TRP A 442 20.08 -18.23 17.07
CA TRP A 442 18.82 -17.88 16.42
C TRP A 442 18.80 -18.20 14.93
N ILE A 443 19.95 -18.40 14.31
CA ILE A 443 20.10 -18.66 12.88
C ILE A 443 20.89 -19.94 12.69
N ASP A 444 20.32 -20.88 11.93
CA ASP A 444 20.93 -22.21 11.66
C ASP A 444 22.02 -22.18 10.58
N GLY A 445 22.56 -21.03 10.26
CA GLY A 445 23.59 -20.84 9.24
C GLY A 445 23.21 -19.77 8.23
N GLY A 446 24.15 -19.45 7.35
CA GLY A 446 23.96 -18.40 6.35
C GLY A 446 25.22 -18.17 5.53
N GLU A 447 25.17 -17.13 4.72
CA GLU A 447 26.28 -16.73 3.86
C GLU A 447 27.19 -15.75 4.62
N GLY A 448 28.48 -16.09 4.74
CA GLY A 448 29.47 -15.16 5.28
C GLY A 448 29.68 -13.97 4.34
N PHE A 449 30.08 -12.82 4.90
CA PHE A 449 30.24 -11.58 4.13
C PHE A 449 31.47 -10.80 4.62
N ASN A 450 32.31 -10.37 3.68
CA ASN A 450 33.44 -9.48 3.92
C ASN A 450 34.32 -9.87 5.15
N GLY A 451 34.57 -11.15 5.33
CA GLY A 451 35.37 -11.70 6.42
C GLY A 451 34.60 -11.98 7.72
N HIS A 452 33.33 -11.68 7.77
CA HIS A 452 32.42 -12.02 8.88
C HIS A 452 31.72 -13.36 8.62
N THR A 453 31.32 -14.01 9.70
CA THR A 453 30.55 -15.25 9.62
C THR A 453 29.05 -14.95 9.54
N ALA A 454 28.24 -15.94 9.21
CA ALA A 454 26.78 -15.82 9.33
C ALA A 454 26.28 -16.27 10.72
N ALA A 455 27.16 -16.82 11.54
CA ALA A 455 26.83 -17.18 12.92
C ALA A 455 26.73 -15.92 13.78
N LEU A 456 25.80 -15.92 14.71
CA LEU A 456 25.67 -14.80 15.67
C LEU A 456 26.65 -15.04 16.83
N ASP A 457 27.89 -14.63 16.65
CA ASP A 457 29.03 -14.90 17.57
C ASP A 457 29.64 -13.63 18.22
N GLY A 458 28.91 -12.51 18.16
CA GLY A 458 29.27 -11.24 18.78
C GLY A 458 30.13 -10.34 17.90
N GLU A 459 30.19 -10.57 16.60
CA GLU A 459 30.94 -9.72 15.67
C GLU A 459 30.36 -8.29 15.60
N ARG A 460 31.24 -7.30 15.35
CA ARG A 460 30.86 -5.90 15.18
C ARG A 460 31.26 -5.41 13.80
N PHE A 461 30.29 -4.86 13.08
CA PHE A 461 30.53 -4.33 11.75
C PHE A 461 29.67 -3.10 11.43
N ASN A 462 30.06 -2.38 10.39
CA ASN A 462 29.37 -1.19 9.89
C ASN A 462 29.15 -1.34 8.40
N GLY A 463 27.96 -0.92 7.96
CA GLY A 463 27.60 -0.88 6.56
C GLY A 463 27.07 0.47 6.11
N TYR A 464 26.95 0.64 4.80
CA TYR A 464 26.30 1.80 4.20
C TYR A 464 25.43 1.38 3.02
N SER A 465 24.42 2.20 2.76
CA SER A 465 23.57 2.06 1.59
C SER A 465 23.27 3.41 0.98
N GLY A 466 22.85 3.40 -0.27
CA GLY A 466 22.45 4.60 -0.99
C GLY A 466 21.54 4.30 -2.17
N TYR A 467 20.66 5.24 -2.46
CA TYR A 467 19.79 5.25 -3.63
C TYR A 467 19.78 6.64 -4.24
N ALA A 468 19.82 6.72 -5.56
CA ALA A 468 19.64 7.95 -6.32
C ALA A 468 18.74 7.67 -7.51
N SER A 469 17.78 8.55 -7.76
CA SER A 469 16.83 8.44 -8.86
C SER A 469 16.65 9.79 -9.55
N LEU A 470 16.65 9.76 -10.87
CA LEU A 470 16.27 10.89 -11.72
C LEU A 470 15.10 10.44 -12.61
N ARG A 471 13.95 11.10 -12.46
CA ARG A 471 12.73 10.77 -13.21
C ARG A 471 12.24 11.99 -13.98
N ARG A 472 11.72 11.74 -15.17
CA ARG A 472 10.97 12.73 -15.95
C ARG A 472 9.64 12.13 -16.36
N ASN A 473 8.56 12.85 -16.07
CA ASN A 473 7.21 12.46 -16.45
C ASN A 473 6.72 13.40 -17.56
N THR A 474 6.16 12.81 -18.63
CA THR A 474 5.39 13.52 -19.63
C THR A 474 4.11 12.75 -19.92
N THR A 475 3.17 13.34 -20.64
CA THR A 475 1.89 12.69 -20.97
C THR A 475 2.07 11.34 -21.62
N HIS A 476 3.05 11.22 -22.52
CA HIS A 476 3.24 10.02 -23.34
C HIS A 476 4.53 9.27 -23.06
N TRP A 477 5.58 9.92 -22.60
CA TRP A 477 6.90 9.31 -22.44
C TRP A 477 7.49 9.68 -21.08
N ASN A 478 7.75 8.66 -20.25
CA ASN A 478 8.42 8.83 -18.97
C ASN A 478 9.76 8.10 -18.99
N THR A 479 10.75 8.72 -18.34
CA THR A 479 12.11 8.17 -18.23
C THR A 479 12.51 8.10 -16.77
N ARG A 480 13.21 7.02 -16.39
CA ARG A 480 13.74 6.80 -15.04
C ARG A 480 15.17 6.30 -15.13
N LEU A 481 16.06 6.91 -14.37
CA LEU A 481 17.42 6.46 -14.14
C LEU A 481 17.61 6.25 -12.63
N ASP A 482 17.91 5.05 -12.21
CA ASP A 482 18.11 4.69 -10.81
C ASP A 482 19.50 4.09 -10.58
N TYR A 483 20.09 4.44 -9.46
CA TYR A 483 21.29 3.85 -8.91
C TYR A 483 21.05 3.42 -7.46
N MET A 484 21.44 2.20 -7.12
CA MET A 484 21.30 1.66 -5.76
C MET A 484 22.58 0.95 -5.34
N VAL A 485 22.96 1.12 -4.09
CA VAL A 485 24.14 0.47 -3.52
C VAL A 485 23.86 0.03 -2.09
N LEU A 486 24.21 -1.22 -1.77
CA LEU A 486 24.25 -1.74 -0.41
C LEU A 486 25.60 -2.44 -0.20
N SER A 487 26.38 -1.95 0.78
CA SER A 487 27.66 -2.55 1.10
C SER A 487 27.53 -3.97 1.67
N PRO A 488 28.58 -4.82 1.62
CA PRO A 488 28.52 -6.19 2.13
C PRO A 488 28.08 -6.29 3.60
N ASN A 489 28.45 -5.29 4.40
CA ASN A 489 28.18 -5.26 5.84
C ASN A 489 26.91 -4.46 6.20
N PHE A 490 26.11 -4.04 5.21
CA PHE A 490 24.89 -3.29 5.51
C PHE A 490 23.80 -4.19 6.07
N GLN A 491 23.31 -3.89 7.26
CA GLN A 491 22.21 -4.60 7.90
C GLN A 491 21.32 -3.62 8.68
N ALA A 492 20.06 -3.48 8.25
CA ALA A 492 19.06 -2.68 8.95
C ALA A 492 18.19 -3.59 9.83
N GLN A 493 18.53 -3.68 11.14
CA GLN A 493 17.85 -4.59 12.08
C GLN A 493 16.35 -4.32 12.27
N MET A 494 15.92 -3.08 12.08
CA MET A 494 14.52 -2.67 12.10
C MET A 494 13.94 -2.49 10.70
N GLY A 495 14.69 -2.81 9.64
CA GLY A 495 14.32 -2.67 8.26
C GLY A 495 13.96 -4.00 7.60
N PHE A 496 13.76 -3.93 6.28
CA PHE A 496 13.58 -5.11 5.44
C PHE A 496 14.42 -4.96 4.16
N GLU A 497 15.69 -5.33 4.26
CA GLU A 497 16.62 -5.43 3.14
C GLU A 497 17.22 -6.84 3.16
N PRO A 498 16.63 -7.80 2.44
CA PRO A 498 17.06 -9.20 2.49
C PRO A 498 18.34 -9.45 1.70
N ARG A 499 18.82 -8.47 0.95
CA ARG A 499 20.01 -8.59 0.09
C ARG A 499 20.98 -7.44 0.34
N ASN A 500 22.27 -7.74 0.38
CA ASN A 500 23.36 -6.76 0.45
C ASN A 500 24.47 -7.08 -0.56
N ASN A 501 25.65 -6.47 -0.44
CA ASN A 501 26.81 -6.64 -1.32
C ASN A 501 26.49 -6.38 -2.79
N PHE A 502 25.88 -5.23 -3.13
CA PHE A 502 25.58 -4.93 -4.53
C PHE A 502 25.62 -3.45 -4.92
N ARG A 503 25.80 -3.24 -6.22
CA ARG A 503 25.51 -2.02 -6.96
C ARG A 503 24.56 -2.34 -8.10
N ARG A 504 23.50 -1.57 -8.25
CA ARG A 504 22.48 -1.77 -9.26
C ARG A 504 22.25 -0.49 -10.04
N TYR A 505 22.23 -0.61 -11.36
CA TYR A 505 21.97 0.48 -12.30
C TYR A 505 20.74 0.12 -13.12
N GLU A 506 19.77 1.01 -13.21
CA GLU A 506 18.54 0.79 -13.96
C GLU A 506 18.25 1.99 -14.86
N LEU A 507 17.86 1.70 -16.11
CA LEU A 507 17.33 2.67 -17.05
C LEU A 507 15.97 2.19 -17.53
N GLY A 508 14.92 2.91 -17.17
CA GLY A 508 13.54 2.60 -17.51
C GLY A 508 12.90 3.67 -18.37
N ASN A 509 12.10 3.24 -19.35
CA ASN A 509 11.26 4.12 -20.16
C ASN A 509 9.86 3.56 -20.28
N SER A 510 8.84 4.43 -20.24
CA SER A 510 7.46 4.05 -20.51
C SER A 510 6.82 4.95 -21.56
N LEU A 511 5.95 4.34 -22.36
CA LEU A 511 5.10 5.00 -23.34
C LEU A 511 3.65 4.75 -22.98
N ASN A 512 2.81 5.78 -22.95
CA ASN A 512 1.40 5.70 -22.59
C ASN A 512 0.55 6.45 -23.60
N PHE A 513 -0.56 5.86 -24.04
CA PHE A 513 -1.47 6.40 -25.02
C PHE A 513 -2.92 6.27 -24.55
N PHE A 514 -3.72 7.32 -24.78
CA PHE A 514 -5.09 7.48 -24.28
C PHE A 514 -6.07 7.81 -25.42
N PRO A 515 -6.26 6.92 -26.41
CA PRO A 515 -7.10 7.22 -27.57
C PRO A 515 -8.58 7.36 -27.22
N ASN A 516 -9.04 6.76 -26.12
CA ASN A 516 -10.44 6.70 -25.67
C ASN A 516 -11.41 6.30 -26.80
N GLY A 517 -10.96 5.40 -27.69
CA GLY A 517 -11.73 4.89 -28.82
C GLY A 517 -12.86 3.93 -28.40
N LYS A 518 -13.68 3.53 -29.37
CA LYS A 518 -14.79 2.61 -29.12
C LYS A 518 -14.32 1.27 -28.53
N MET A 519 -13.27 0.67 -29.09
CA MET A 519 -12.74 -0.63 -28.66
C MET A 519 -11.50 -0.47 -27.78
N ILE A 520 -10.50 0.31 -28.19
CA ILE A 520 -9.28 0.55 -27.46
C ILE A 520 -9.42 1.82 -26.63
N LYS A 521 -9.36 1.70 -25.31
CA LYS A 521 -9.48 2.81 -24.38
C LYS A 521 -8.13 3.47 -24.13
N ARG A 522 -7.14 2.68 -23.75
CA ARG A 522 -5.77 3.12 -23.51
C ARG A 522 -4.82 1.95 -23.62
N TYR A 523 -3.53 2.23 -23.89
CA TYR A 523 -2.48 1.24 -23.88
C TYR A 523 -1.16 1.86 -23.55
N GLY A 524 -0.21 1.03 -23.15
CA GLY A 524 1.13 1.48 -22.86
C GLY A 524 2.12 0.36 -22.82
N MET A 525 3.40 0.75 -22.79
CA MET A 525 4.52 -0.17 -22.60
C MET A 525 5.58 0.46 -21.72
N TYR A 526 6.30 -0.39 -21.01
CA TYR A 526 7.46 -0.05 -20.21
C TYR A 526 8.59 -0.99 -20.58
N ALA A 527 9.81 -0.49 -20.65
CA ALA A 527 11.00 -1.27 -20.83
C ALA A 527 12.09 -0.77 -19.87
N GLU A 528 12.86 -1.69 -19.30
CA GLU A 528 13.94 -1.39 -18.36
C GLU A 528 15.13 -2.28 -18.63
N ALA A 529 16.31 -1.69 -18.65
CA ALA A 529 17.59 -2.39 -18.63
C ALA A 529 18.20 -2.28 -17.23
N SER A 530 18.74 -3.36 -16.71
CA SER A 530 19.34 -3.46 -15.39
C SER A 530 20.69 -4.17 -15.44
N LEU A 531 21.66 -3.59 -14.75
CA LEU A 531 22.95 -4.19 -14.45
C LEU A 531 23.12 -4.27 -12.93
N TYR A 532 23.45 -5.42 -12.44
CA TYR A 532 23.61 -5.73 -11.04
C TYR A 532 24.99 -6.37 -10.83
N GLU A 533 25.85 -5.76 -10.03
CA GLU A 533 27.19 -6.25 -9.71
C GLU A 533 27.44 -6.24 -8.20
N ASN A 534 28.31 -7.11 -7.69
CA ASN A 534 28.76 -7.09 -6.32
C ASN A 534 29.93 -6.11 -6.12
N PHE A 535 30.47 -6.00 -4.90
CA PHE A 535 31.56 -5.09 -4.59
C PHE A 535 32.90 -5.55 -5.15
N GLU A 536 33.05 -6.83 -5.49
CA GLU A 536 34.19 -7.43 -6.17
C GLU A 536 34.09 -7.28 -7.71
N HIS A 537 33.10 -6.50 -8.20
CA HIS A 537 32.83 -6.28 -9.65
C HIS A 537 32.42 -7.55 -10.42
N VAL A 538 31.90 -8.56 -9.72
CA VAL A 538 31.27 -9.70 -10.38
C VAL A 538 29.86 -9.30 -10.80
N VAL A 539 29.55 -9.47 -12.07
CA VAL A 539 28.19 -9.26 -12.58
C VAL A 539 27.29 -10.35 -12.01
N LYS A 540 26.32 -9.96 -11.19
CA LYS A 540 25.32 -10.84 -10.58
C LYS A 540 24.10 -11.03 -11.46
N GLU A 541 23.66 -10.00 -12.16
CA GLU A 541 22.57 -10.08 -13.13
C GLU A 541 22.74 -8.98 -14.19
N LYS A 542 22.50 -9.34 -15.43
CA LYS A 542 22.38 -8.42 -16.54
C LYS A 542 21.12 -8.75 -17.31
N SER A 543 20.16 -7.84 -17.27
CA SER A 543 18.81 -8.12 -17.74
C SER A 543 18.13 -6.96 -18.45
N VAL A 544 17.12 -7.30 -19.24
CA VAL A 544 16.11 -6.39 -19.75
C VAL A 544 14.74 -6.96 -19.40
N GLN A 545 13.83 -6.07 -19.03
CA GLN A 545 12.44 -6.43 -18.83
C GLN A 545 11.51 -5.48 -19.58
N SER A 546 10.34 -5.98 -19.96
CA SER A 546 9.31 -5.19 -20.63
C SER A 546 7.94 -5.55 -20.08
N PHE A 547 7.07 -4.57 -20.02
CA PHE A 547 5.67 -4.72 -19.65
C PHE A 547 4.81 -3.96 -20.65
N ALA A 548 3.82 -4.61 -21.22
CA ALA A 548 2.84 -3.98 -22.10
C ALA A 548 1.43 -4.25 -21.56
N TRP A 549 0.55 -3.29 -21.72
CA TRP A 549 -0.83 -3.40 -21.31
C TRP A 549 -1.77 -2.72 -22.31
N LEU A 550 -2.97 -3.28 -22.44
CA LEU A 550 -4.01 -2.83 -23.35
C LEU A 550 -5.36 -2.90 -22.64
N GLN A 551 -6.00 -1.74 -22.45
CA GLN A 551 -7.35 -1.66 -21.93
C GLN A 551 -8.35 -1.54 -23.07
N LEU A 552 -9.28 -2.48 -23.10
CA LEU A 552 -10.37 -2.59 -24.09
C LEU A 552 -11.71 -2.20 -23.46
N ALA A 553 -12.70 -1.95 -24.30
CA ALA A 553 -14.09 -1.76 -23.89
C ALA A 553 -14.61 -2.97 -23.11
N GLY A 554 -15.61 -2.75 -22.23
CA GLY A 554 -16.18 -3.80 -21.38
C GLY A 554 -15.28 -4.19 -20.20
N ASN A 555 -14.43 -3.24 -19.76
CA ASN A 555 -13.54 -3.40 -18.62
C ASN A 555 -12.58 -4.59 -18.72
N LEU A 556 -12.08 -4.86 -19.94
CA LEU A 556 -11.08 -5.89 -20.20
C LEU A 556 -9.69 -5.26 -20.30
N THR A 557 -8.76 -5.73 -19.51
CA THR A 557 -7.34 -5.34 -19.60
C THR A 557 -6.49 -6.57 -19.89
N ALA A 558 -5.74 -6.54 -20.98
CA ALA A 558 -4.72 -7.54 -21.32
C ALA A 558 -3.33 -7.02 -20.90
N ARG A 559 -2.47 -7.92 -20.44
CA ARG A 559 -1.13 -7.62 -19.95
C ARG A 559 -0.12 -8.63 -20.48
N MET A 560 1.09 -8.16 -20.76
CA MET A 560 2.22 -9.02 -21.10
C MET A 560 3.46 -8.48 -20.39
N PHE A 561 4.15 -9.35 -19.67
CA PHE A 561 5.45 -9.05 -19.04
C PHE A 561 6.48 -10.05 -19.54
N GLY A 562 7.65 -9.55 -19.95
CA GLY A 562 8.79 -10.35 -20.33
C GLY A 562 10.04 -9.90 -19.62
N LYS A 563 10.86 -10.82 -19.12
CA LYS A 563 12.21 -10.56 -18.62
C LYS A 563 13.18 -11.53 -19.29
N TYR A 564 14.30 -10.97 -19.77
CA TYR A 564 15.41 -11.74 -20.29
C TYR A 564 16.67 -11.39 -19.51
N ARG A 565 17.37 -12.40 -19.02
CA ARG A 565 18.65 -12.30 -18.31
C ARG A 565 19.72 -12.95 -19.15
N TRP A 566 20.63 -12.14 -19.66
CA TRP A 566 21.79 -12.69 -20.40
C TRP A 566 22.66 -13.54 -19.51
N GLU A 567 22.84 -13.10 -18.27
CA GLU A 567 23.62 -13.82 -17.25
C GLU A 567 23.06 -13.55 -15.86
N GLU A 568 23.13 -14.57 -15.03
CA GLU A 568 22.87 -14.52 -13.60
C GLU A 568 23.94 -15.33 -12.88
N ASN A 569 24.69 -14.69 -11.97
CA ASN A 569 25.64 -15.38 -11.11
C ASN A 569 24.98 -15.69 -9.77
N TYR A 570 24.87 -16.97 -9.46
CA TYR A 570 24.31 -17.45 -8.22
C TYR A 570 25.24 -18.47 -7.60
N LEU A 571 25.66 -18.26 -6.34
CA LEU A 571 26.65 -19.09 -5.62
C LEU A 571 27.97 -19.32 -6.41
N GLY A 572 28.45 -18.27 -7.12
CA GLY A 572 29.69 -18.32 -7.88
C GLY A 572 29.59 -18.99 -9.26
N ILE A 573 28.44 -19.54 -9.63
CA ILE A 573 28.20 -20.13 -10.94
C ILE A 573 27.40 -19.15 -11.80
N THR A 574 27.86 -18.92 -13.03
CA THR A 574 27.16 -18.06 -13.99
C THR A 574 26.27 -18.88 -14.91
N TYR A 575 24.99 -18.54 -14.91
CA TYR A 575 23.97 -19.15 -15.77
C TYR A 575 23.57 -18.14 -16.84
N HIS A 576 23.28 -18.64 -18.04
CA HIS A 576 23.00 -17.81 -19.21
C HIS A 576 21.59 -18.06 -19.77
N ASP A 577 21.08 -17.05 -20.48
CA ASP A 577 19.85 -17.12 -21.26
C ASP A 577 18.62 -17.55 -20.44
N LEU A 578 18.46 -16.94 -19.26
CA LEU A 578 17.27 -17.09 -18.44
C LEU A 578 16.18 -16.15 -18.94
N TYR A 579 14.94 -16.60 -18.98
CA TYR A 579 13.84 -15.75 -19.40
C TYR A 579 12.51 -16.13 -18.74
N SER A 580 11.62 -15.18 -18.67
CA SER A 580 10.22 -15.37 -18.30
C SER A 580 9.31 -14.55 -19.19
N LEU A 581 8.19 -15.14 -19.57
CA LEU A 581 7.10 -14.48 -20.26
C LEU A 581 5.82 -14.75 -19.49
N ASN A 582 5.16 -13.69 -19.02
CA ASN A 582 3.86 -13.73 -18.36
C ASN A 582 2.83 -13.03 -19.25
N VAL A 583 1.73 -13.72 -19.54
CA VAL A 583 0.56 -13.15 -20.22
C VAL A 583 -0.61 -13.21 -19.26
N GLY A 584 -1.31 -12.12 -19.15
CA GLY A 584 -2.42 -11.99 -18.22
C GLY A 584 -3.57 -11.17 -18.76
N MET A 585 -4.73 -11.37 -18.13
CA MET A 585 -5.92 -10.57 -18.40
C MET A 585 -6.71 -10.35 -17.10
N ASN A 586 -7.37 -9.19 -17.02
CA ASN A 586 -8.39 -8.87 -16.04
C ASN A 586 -9.66 -8.49 -16.77
N TRP A 587 -10.78 -9.07 -16.38
CA TRP A 587 -12.07 -8.82 -17.00
C TRP A 587 -13.17 -8.72 -15.96
N SER A 588 -13.87 -7.59 -15.90
CA SER A 588 -14.97 -7.32 -14.98
C SER A 588 -16.15 -6.70 -15.76
N PRO A 589 -16.86 -7.49 -16.57
CA PRO A 589 -17.92 -6.98 -17.45
C PRO A 589 -19.17 -6.54 -16.69
N SER A 590 -19.40 -7.08 -15.50
CA SER A 590 -20.58 -6.77 -14.69
C SER A 590 -20.26 -6.85 -13.20
N VAL A 591 -21.16 -6.38 -12.34
CA VAL A 591 -21.07 -6.57 -10.90
C VAL A 591 -21.10 -8.04 -10.49
N ALA A 592 -21.74 -8.89 -11.27
CA ALA A 592 -21.93 -10.31 -10.94
C ALA A 592 -20.70 -11.17 -11.21
N PHE A 593 -19.75 -10.70 -12.03
CA PHE A 593 -18.62 -11.51 -12.48
C PHE A 593 -17.37 -10.69 -12.68
N SER A 594 -16.26 -11.17 -12.08
CA SER A 594 -14.90 -10.75 -12.45
C SER A 594 -13.96 -11.94 -12.55
N ALA A 595 -12.97 -11.85 -13.44
CA ALA A 595 -11.96 -12.87 -13.63
C ALA A 595 -10.59 -12.24 -13.88
N GLU A 596 -9.58 -12.82 -13.27
CA GLU A 596 -8.18 -12.54 -13.54
C GLU A 596 -7.47 -13.85 -13.87
N ALA A 597 -6.71 -13.86 -14.96
CA ALA A 597 -5.89 -15.00 -15.36
C ALA A 597 -4.48 -14.51 -15.71
N ASN A 598 -3.47 -15.20 -15.20
CA ASN A 598 -2.07 -14.97 -15.52
C ASN A 598 -1.39 -16.31 -15.79
N HIS A 599 -0.57 -16.39 -16.82
CA HIS A 599 0.24 -17.55 -17.12
C HIS A 599 1.67 -17.15 -17.45
N LEU A 600 2.61 -17.61 -16.62
CA LEU A 600 4.04 -17.42 -16.80
C LEU A 600 4.67 -18.69 -17.33
N ARG A 601 5.55 -18.52 -18.30
CA ARG A 601 6.49 -19.54 -18.75
C ARG A 601 7.89 -18.98 -18.85
N GLY A 602 8.88 -19.81 -18.54
CA GLY A 602 10.26 -19.38 -18.66
C GLY A 602 11.27 -20.45 -18.32
N ARG A 603 12.52 -20.03 -18.30
CA ARG A 603 13.67 -20.79 -17.87
C ARG A 603 14.27 -20.10 -16.65
N THR A 604 14.36 -20.79 -15.53
CA THR A 604 14.83 -20.25 -14.25
C THR A 604 15.65 -21.25 -13.45
N LEU A 605 16.25 -20.78 -12.36
CA LEU A 605 16.97 -21.61 -11.39
C LEU A 605 16.02 -22.18 -10.34
N ALA A 606 16.33 -23.36 -9.83
CA ALA A 606 15.75 -23.92 -8.62
C ALA A 606 16.59 -23.45 -7.42
N TYR A 607 16.22 -22.31 -6.83
CA TYR A 607 17.00 -21.65 -5.77
C TYR A 607 16.98 -22.40 -4.43
N ASN A 608 15.91 -23.14 -4.13
CA ASN A 608 15.73 -23.84 -2.85
C ASN A 608 16.21 -25.29 -2.85
N GLU A 609 16.89 -25.72 -3.90
CA GLU A 609 17.46 -27.06 -4.01
C GLU A 609 18.88 -27.11 -3.46
N SER A 610 19.28 -28.23 -2.87
CA SER A 610 20.65 -28.44 -2.40
C SER A 610 21.69 -28.38 -3.53
N VAL A 611 21.27 -28.72 -4.76
CA VAL A 611 22.05 -28.56 -5.99
C VAL A 611 21.24 -27.67 -6.93
N ILE A 612 21.77 -26.48 -7.22
CA ILE A 612 21.09 -25.52 -8.11
C ILE A 612 21.00 -26.09 -9.52
N ARG A 613 19.78 -26.20 -10.02
CA ARG A 613 19.48 -26.73 -11.35
C ARG A 613 18.69 -25.70 -12.17
N LEU A 614 18.93 -25.73 -13.47
CA LEU A 614 18.10 -25.02 -14.44
C LEU A 614 16.85 -25.82 -14.76
N GLY A 615 15.72 -25.12 -14.85
CA GLY A 615 14.46 -25.76 -15.18
C GLY A 615 13.50 -24.90 -15.99
N TRP A 616 12.51 -25.59 -16.59
CA TRP A 616 11.36 -24.97 -17.25
C TRP A 616 10.30 -24.63 -16.23
N ASN A 617 10.14 -23.33 -15.96
CA ASN A 617 9.11 -22.83 -15.04
C ASN A 617 7.78 -22.62 -15.76
N ALA A 618 6.69 -22.99 -15.10
CA ALA A 618 5.34 -22.64 -15.49
C ALA A 618 4.52 -22.29 -14.24
N GLU A 619 3.89 -21.12 -14.25
CA GLU A 619 3.00 -20.64 -13.19
C GLU A 619 1.66 -20.22 -13.79
N THR A 620 0.58 -20.59 -13.15
CA THR A 620 -0.77 -20.23 -13.57
C THR A 620 -1.53 -19.70 -12.36
N ASN A 621 -1.95 -18.46 -12.42
CA ASN A 621 -2.82 -17.84 -11.42
C ASN A 621 -4.19 -17.56 -12.06
N LEU A 622 -5.24 -18.08 -11.45
CA LEU A 622 -6.62 -17.88 -11.88
C LEU A 622 -7.43 -17.42 -10.66
N ASN A 623 -8.01 -16.23 -10.76
CA ASN A 623 -8.93 -15.70 -9.77
C ASN A 623 -10.28 -15.48 -10.45
N ILE A 624 -11.36 -15.98 -9.87
CA ILE A 624 -12.73 -15.77 -10.33
C ILE A 624 -13.56 -15.31 -9.15
N THR A 625 -14.30 -14.23 -9.32
CA THR A 625 -15.24 -13.73 -8.32
C THR A 625 -16.63 -13.68 -8.91
N LEU A 626 -17.56 -14.29 -8.20
CA LEU A 626 -19.00 -14.28 -8.47
C LEU A 626 -19.72 -13.49 -7.39
N GLN A 627 -20.63 -12.60 -7.79
CA GLN A 627 -21.44 -11.82 -6.85
C GLN A 627 -22.93 -12.02 -7.16
N ALA A 628 -23.74 -12.17 -6.11
CA ALA A 628 -25.18 -12.37 -6.25
C ALA A 628 -25.97 -11.57 -5.20
N ALA A 629 -27.11 -11.02 -5.62
CA ALA A 629 -28.06 -10.29 -4.78
C ALA A 629 -27.46 -9.15 -3.94
N GLY A 630 -26.30 -8.60 -4.37
CA GLY A 630 -25.58 -7.56 -3.64
C GLY A 630 -25.13 -7.92 -2.22
N ARG A 631 -25.13 -9.20 -1.85
CA ARG A 631 -24.83 -9.69 -0.50
C ARG A 631 -23.87 -10.88 -0.45
N PHE A 632 -23.78 -11.64 -1.52
CA PHE A 632 -22.95 -12.82 -1.62
C PHE A 632 -21.80 -12.58 -2.58
N LYS A 633 -20.58 -12.77 -2.09
CA LYS A 633 -19.35 -12.70 -2.89
C LYS A 633 -18.60 -14.01 -2.74
N TRP A 634 -18.44 -14.73 -3.83
CA TRP A 634 -17.78 -16.03 -3.86
C TRP A 634 -16.54 -15.95 -4.75
N SER A 635 -15.38 -16.00 -4.13
CA SER A 635 -14.10 -15.88 -4.81
C SER A 635 -13.38 -17.23 -4.84
N HIS A 636 -12.79 -17.56 -5.98
CA HIS A 636 -11.94 -18.72 -6.21
C HIS A 636 -10.58 -18.27 -6.65
N SER A 637 -9.53 -18.79 -6.05
CA SER A 637 -8.14 -18.56 -6.41
C SER A 637 -7.43 -19.89 -6.61
N LEU A 638 -6.80 -20.08 -7.77
CA LEU A 638 -5.93 -21.20 -8.08
C LEU A 638 -4.55 -20.68 -8.46
N ASN A 639 -3.55 -21.05 -7.69
CA ASN A 639 -2.15 -20.80 -8.01
C ASN A 639 -1.45 -22.15 -8.23
N LYS A 640 -1.07 -22.44 -9.45
CA LYS A 640 -0.35 -23.66 -9.84
C LYS A 640 1.06 -23.30 -10.27
N VAL A 641 2.05 -23.92 -9.65
CA VAL A 641 3.47 -23.71 -9.94
C VAL A 641 4.15 -25.03 -10.22
N SER A 642 4.99 -25.06 -11.25
CA SER A 642 5.81 -26.22 -11.56
C SER A 642 7.16 -25.82 -12.14
N LEU A 643 8.20 -26.54 -11.76
CA LEU A 643 9.53 -26.48 -12.37
C LEU A 643 9.92 -27.87 -12.85
N ARG A 644 10.24 -27.98 -14.14
CA ARG A 644 10.66 -29.25 -14.79
C ARG A 644 12.13 -29.21 -15.08
N GLU A 645 12.79 -30.34 -15.02
CA GLU A 645 14.20 -30.45 -15.40
C GLU A 645 14.44 -30.02 -16.85
N LEU A 646 15.54 -29.31 -17.09
CA LEU A 646 15.89 -28.86 -18.44
C LEU A 646 16.31 -30.02 -19.32
N SER A 647 17.02 -30.98 -18.74
CA SER A 647 17.53 -32.18 -19.43
C SER A 647 16.46 -33.21 -19.74
N ASP A 648 15.46 -33.33 -18.87
CA ASP A 648 14.32 -34.23 -19.01
C ASP A 648 13.03 -33.56 -18.57
N PRO A 649 12.32 -32.87 -19.47
CA PRO A 649 11.07 -32.14 -19.13
C PRO A 649 9.92 -33.06 -18.67
N SER A 650 10.06 -34.37 -18.70
CA SER A 650 9.08 -35.29 -18.09
C SER A 650 9.18 -35.31 -16.55
N GLN A 651 10.35 -34.94 -16.00
CA GLN A 651 10.62 -34.92 -14.58
C GLN A 651 10.37 -33.55 -13.98
N PHE A 652 9.71 -33.52 -12.81
CA PHE A 652 9.50 -32.34 -12.05
C PHE A 652 10.54 -32.18 -10.94
N ILE A 653 11.13 -31.00 -10.83
CA ILE A 653 11.88 -30.58 -9.65
C ILE A 653 10.88 -30.31 -8.53
N TYR A 654 9.83 -29.52 -8.83
CA TYR A 654 8.65 -29.40 -8.00
C TYR A 654 7.40 -29.20 -8.86
N ASN A 655 6.24 -29.61 -8.33
CA ASN A 655 4.94 -29.40 -8.96
C ASN A 655 3.86 -29.41 -7.88
N GLY A 656 3.10 -28.34 -7.80
CA GLY A 656 2.02 -28.24 -6.83
C GLY A 656 1.07 -27.10 -7.15
N TYR A 657 0.03 -26.99 -6.34
CA TYR A 657 -0.95 -25.94 -6.43
C TYR A 657 -1.47 -25.53 -5.06
N LEU A 658 -1.88 -24.27 -4.98
CA LEU A 658 -2.66 -23.72 -3.88
C LEU A 658 -4.01 -23.34 -4.45
N TYR A 659 -5.07 -23.97 -3.94
CA TYR A 659 -6.45 -23.61 -4.26
C TYR A 659 -7.12 -23.02 -3.03
N GLN A 660 -7.77 -21.87 -3.17
CA GLN A 660 -8.55 -21.24 -2.11
C GLN A 660 -9.92 -20.83 -2.65
N THR A 661 -10.95 -21.05 -1.85
CA THR A 661 -12.27 -20.47 -2.10
C THR A 661 -12.75 -19.74 -0.87
N VAL A 662 -13.30 -18.55 -1.08
CA VAL A 662 -13.81 -17.66 -0.03
C VAL A 662 -15.25 -17.28 -0.36
N LEU A 663 -16.15 -17.61 0.54
CA LEU A 663 -17.54 -17.16 0.47
C LEU A 663 -17.78 -16.10 1.55
N ASN A 664 -18.12 -14.89 1.14
CA ASN A 664 -18.60 -13.82 2.03
C ASN A 664 -20.12 -13.67 1.84
N ALA A 665 -20.85 -13.64 2.96
CA ALA A 665 -22.29 -13.42 2.99
C ALA A 665 -22.58 -12.29 3.99
N ASN A 666 -22.95 -11.11 3.48
CA ASN A 666 -23.13 -9.90 4.27
C ASN A 666 -24.61 -9.62 4.52
N ALA A 667 -25.04 -9.62 5.78
CA ALA A 667 -26.40 -9.25 6.15
C ALA A 667 -26.59 -7.72 6.01
N ASN A 668 -25.61 -6.95 6.44
CA ASN A 668 -25.50 -5.49 6.33
C ASN A 668 -24.03 -5.08 6.41
N GLN A 669 -23.73 -3.79 6.49
CA GLN A 669 -22.36 -3.24 6.59
C GLN A 669 -21.60 -3.68 7.86
N ALA A 670 -22.33 -4.03 8.92
CA ALA A 670 -21.74 -4.38 10.21
C ALA A 670 -21.64 -5.90 10.44
N MET A 671 -22.42 -6.72 9.73
CA MET A 671 -22.53 -8.15 10.02
C MET A 671 -22.32 -9.00 8.77
N GLY A 672 -21.35 -9.91 8.84
CA GLY A 672 -21.00 -10.82 7.76
C GLY A 672 -20.55 -12.20 8.25
N LEU A 673 -20.73 -13.18 7.37
CA LEU A 673 -20.17 -14.53 7.49
C LEU A 673 -19.12 -14.72 6.40
N ARG A 674 -17.93 -15.16 6.78
CA ARG A 674 -16.85 -15.52 5.86
C ARG A 674 -16.50 -17.00 6.04
N LEU A 675 -16.46 -17.73 4.94
CA LEU A 675 -16.02 -19.12 4.91
C LEU A 675 -14.82 -19.21 3.98
N VAL A 676 -13.68 -19.64 4.50
CA VAL A 676 -12.47 -19.91 3.74
C VAL A 676 -12.22 -21.40 3.70
N PHE A 677 -12.02 -21.94 2.50
CA PHE A 677 -11.54 -23.30 2.30
C PHE A 677 -10.28 -23.24 1.42
N GLN A 678 -9.20 -23.89 1.85
CA GLN A 678 -7.92 -23.89 1.16
C GLN A 678 -7.35 -25.30 1.09
N VAL A 679 -6.79 -25.63 -0.05
CA VAL A 679 -5.99 -26.85 -0.29
C VAL A 679 -4.60 -26.41 -0.74
N ASP A 680 -3.60 -26.74 0.05
CA ASP A 680 -2.20 -26.58 -0.29
C ASP A 680 -1.60 -27.95 -0.62
N ASN A 681 -1.37 -28.20 -1.90
CA ASN A 681 -0.80 -29.47 -2.37
C ASN A 681 0.70 -29.57 -2.14
N PHE A 682 1.42 -28.45 -1.91
CA PHE A 682 2.85 -28.47 -1.61
C PHE A 682 3.13 -28.98 -0.20
N SER A 683 2.33 -28.53 0.77
CA SER A 683 2.44 -28.96 2.18
C SER A 683 1.45 -30.06 2.56
N GLU A 684 0.66 -30.56 1.60
CA GLU A 684 -0.41 -31.55 1.79
C GLU A 684 -1.40 -31.15 2.88
N GLN A 685 -1.71 -29.84 3.00
CA GLN A 685 -2.57 -29.29 4.03
C GLN A 685 -3.93 -28.84 3.50
N ILE A 686 -4.95 -29.08 4.31
CA ILE A 686 -6.29 -28.53 4.11
C ILE A 686 -6.59 -27.59 5.27
N LEU A 687 -7.12 -26.41 4.93
CA LEU A 687 -7.56 -25.42 5.89
C LEU A 687 -9.02 -25.10 5.63
N PHE A 688 -9.82 -25.07 6.70
CA PHE A 688 -11.18 -24.56 6.68
C PHE A 688 -11.37 -23.56 7.82
N GLN A 689 -11.84 -22.34 7.49
CA GLN A 689 -11.98 -21.26 8.46
C GLN A 689 -13.35 -20.59 8.31
N PRO A 690 -14.34 -20.95 9.12
CA PRO A 690 -15.57 -20.20 9.29
C PRO A 690 -15.36 -19.02 10.25
N LEU A 691 -15.87 -17.85 9.88
CA LEU A 691 -15.80 -16.62 10.67
C LEU A 691 -17.12 -15.86 10.60
N LEU A 692 -17.76 -15.67 11.74
CA LEU A 692 -18.83 -14.71 11.92
C LEU A 692 -18.22 -13.41 12.46
N GLN A 693 -18.50 -12.31 11.79
CA GLN A 693 -17.98 -10.99 12.18
C GLN A 693 -19.11 -9.99 12.36
N TYR A 694 -18.96 -9.15 13.39
CA TYR A 694 -19.82 -8.01 13.68
C TYR A 694 -18.96 -6.78 13.96
N ARG A 695 -19.02 -5.77 13.06
CA ARG A 695 -18.26 -4.53 13.10
C ARG A 695 -19.23 -3.34 13.13
N PRO A 696 -19.76 -2.95 14.29
CA PRO A 696 -20.71 -1.83 14.40
C PRO A 696 -20.06 -0.45 14.14
N SER A 697 -18.75 -0.34 14.22
CA SER A 697 -18.00 0.90 13.97
C SER A 697 -16.59 0.57 13.45
N ALA A 698 -15.84 1.58 13.04
CA ALA A 698 -14.45 1.44 12.58
C ALA A 698 -13.57 0.68 13.60
N PHE A 699 -13.75 0.90 14.88
CA PHE A 699 -12.94 0.33 15.97
C PHE A 699 -13.69 -0.65 16.88
N GLY A 700 -14.96 -0.96 16.58
CA GLY A 700 -15.76 -1.96 17.27
C GLY A 700 -15.78 -3.28 16.52
N LEU A 701 -15.41 -4.39 17.18
CA LEU A 701 -15.22 -5.67 16.52
C LEU A 701 -15.59 -6.83 17.43
N PHE A 702 -16.41 -7.75 16.91
CA PHE A 702 -16.70 -9.03 17.55
C PHE A 702 -16.58 -10.15 16.53
N TYR A 703 -15.65 -11.07 16.77
CA TYR A 703 -15.40 -12.23 15.91
C TYR A 703 -15.66 -13.53 16.67
N VAL A 704 -16.36 -14.45 16.04
CA VAL A 704 -16.48 -15.84 16.46
C VAL A 704 -16.12 -16.71 15.27
N GLY A 705 -15.15 -17.58 15.44
CA GLY A 705 -14.69 -18.39 14.33
C GLY A 705 -14.05 -19.70 14.76
N GLY A 706 -13.69 -20.47 13.75
CA GLY A 706 -12.94 -21.70 13.89
C GLY A 706 -11.84 -21.80 12.83
N LEU A 707 -10.89 -22.65 13.08
CA LEU A 707 -9.84 -23.03 12.16
C LEU A 707 -9.68 -24.54 12.23
N TYR A 708 -9.83 -25.22 11.11
CA TYR A 708 -9.46 -26.61 10.92
C TYR A 708 -8.20 -26.70 10.06
N ASN A 709 -7.19 -27.41 10.54
CA ASN A 709 -5.97 -27.70 9.81
C ASN A 709 -5.43 -29.10 10.19
N ALA A 710 -4.21 -29.44 9.80
CA ALA A 710 -3.58 -30.71 10.11
C ALA A 710 -3.46 -31.01 11.63
N GLN A 711 -3.50 -29.98 12.47
CA GLN A 711 -3.47 -30.11 13.94
C GLN A 711 -4.88 -30.33 14.55
N GLY A 712 -5.95 -30.22 13.75
CA GLY A 712 -7.33 -30.38 14.18
C GLY A 712 -8.09 -29.06 14.28
N TRP A 713 -9.23 -29.09 14.99
CA TRP A 713 -10.09 -27.92 15.17
C TRP A 713 -9.58 -27.01 16.28
N GLN A 714 -9.60 -25.72 15.99
CA GLN A 714 -9.44 -24.63 16.94
C GLN A 714 -10.68 -23.74 16.84
N ALA A 715 -11.19 -23.27 17.97
CA ALA A 715 -12.24 -22.24 18.01
C ALA A 715 -11.64 -20.97 18.62
N TYR A 716 -12.07 -19.83 18.13
CA TYR A 716 -11.62 -18.55 18.67
C TYR A 716 -12.75 -17.54 18.77
N LEU A 717 -12.60 -16.64 19.73
CA LEU A 717 -13.46 -15.49 19.95
C LEU A 717 -12.59 -14.26 20.17
N LYS A 718 -12.93 -13.19 19.50
CA LYS A 718 -12.30 -11.88 19.68
C LYS A 718 -13.36 -10.83 19.93
N TRP A 719 -13.12 -10.02 20.93
CA TRP A 719 -13.92 -8.84 21.20
C TRP A 719 -12.99 -7.64 21.35
N GLN A 720 -13.34 -6.54 20.68
CA GLN A 720 -12.67 -5.27 20.73
C GLN A 720 -13.72 -4.18 20.65
N GLN A 721 -13.59 -3.15 21.45
CA GLN A 721 -14.53 -2.02 21.45
C GLN A 721 -13.82 -0.72 21.74
N GLN A 722 -14.15 0.34 20.99
CA GLN A 722 -13.76 1.69 21.33
C GLN A 722 -14.64 2.20 22.50
N ILE A 723 -13.98 2.84 23.46
CA ILE A 723 -14.56 3.54 24.60
C ILE A 723 -13.98 4.97 24.60
N GLY A 724 -14.83 6.00 24.61
CA GLY A 724 -14.41 7.40 24.63
C GLY A 724 -14.59 8.13 23.32
#